data_d6bda0188bd6f1186306d75910d8a98a
#
_entry.id   d6bda0188bd6f1186306d75910d8a98a
#
_cell.length_a   1.000
_cell.length_b   1.000
_cell.length_c   1.000
_cell.angle_alpha   90.00
_cell.angle_beta   90.00
_cell.angle_gamma   90.00
#
_symmetry.space_group_name_H-M   'P 1'
#
loop_
_entity.id
_entity.type
_entity.pdbx_description
1 polymer ?
#
loop_
_entity_poly.entity_id
_entity_poly.type
_entity_poly.pdbx_seq_one_letter_code
_entity_poly.pdbx_strand_id
1 'polypeptide(L)'
;MSLLKFELKKIWRQRKTIWLIVVALLCVSWVFYQNKNEQDLMAKEAEENLSSVALKTDQLYTQLMQLKREEELTDEQVRQFDSLNDMATAVFQWKSAIYGKRWDEIPHVENNFYSYLGLYEEAGGVFTALEGVKREKAIEKNMYLLEHELPYANETRPVTPALLMKKVTPILLGPAGLLLLLLLFGNAYTSEKEQQTLLTLRTQPLRRWKLLLAKYVGLLSMMVFFLVVVAISGWAIPNIFGEPFNDLSFPQFLETGDSFAIIPVWQHLMNVTILFLGAGGFLFTLSLLIGTQLRSSFSTIMLAGFITMVGVVLTDSMSIIQSPWNPFQFFRADQFLMEMPAHPIGLYAISAILWSAALFTATLFLREGERGLFKTSEELKPYRKGETKHLRAVWNNGLFEWRKTRRRGLVGQSLIVLSIAAVVGYFYVAAQVKEKEKEALEGLASIVEKTETETIPYYLEFIQEMEERIAKANAKGEDGEFIYGDNIVRFNEYIDEAREQAYLAERALSGYKKQDWAPFYDYQLFNDHRYLENLREFKKHNYSPDTIFGYETAIAQKEWMKEHNIPPVFAGTYIPNIHDQWKEEHRKEKKANEMHNRKVDHSGLFSLFMYFRDYLYFIPLLLLLILVGAGFSGERGKRPTLHLLETLPITKRSLFLGKVLFSSVVAIGSAIGVFLFAVLVGTVLNRFGDWMYPVLHYHSKREVQSFDYTGLRAFEGGYHFMPLGEFLLKALFLYVCVALFLLVLTNVLGIFIRQPLVVYALTGLISVAGYLLSWKLDDFAQYSPFLYVNIPKIVNGEILTLLNNPAISVYMGCAMLIGATVFLLVIAYVGLSFEKWFVKRGKSVTVAV
;
A
#
# COMPACT_ATOMS: atom_id res chain seq x y z
N MET A 1 1.12 -17.83 -41.55
CA MET A 1 2.43 -18.04 -40.88
C MET A 1 3.42 -16.89 -41.08
N SER A 2 3.52 -16.26 -42.26
CA SER A 2 4.43 -15.14 -42.55
C SER A 2 4.13 -13.85 -41.70
N LEU A 3 2.84 -13.51 -41.50
CA LEU A 3 2.44 -12.30 -40.79
C LEU A 3 2.73 -12.39 -39.27
N LEU A 4 2.49 -13.54 -38.64
CA LEU A 4 2.84 -13.78 -37.23
C LEU A 4 4.36 -13.72 -37.01
N LYS A 5 5.15 -14.37 -37.91
CA LYS A 5 6.61 -14.28 -37.86
C LYS A 5 7.10 -12.81 -37.96
N PHE A 6 6.43 -12.00 -38.79
CA PHE A 6 6.75 -10.58 -38.93
C PHE A 6 6.48 -9.80 -37.63
N GLU A 7 5.30 -9.99 -36.99
CA GLU A 7 4.95 -9.33 -35.75
C GLU A 7 5.88 -9.74 -34.60
N LEU A 8 6.19 -11.02 -34.45
CA LEU A 8 7.14 -11.51 -33.46
C LEU A 8 8.56 -10.91 -33.67
N LYS A 9 9.07 -10.96 -34.91
CA LYS A 9 10.38 -10.34 -35.23
C LYS A 9 10.42 -8.84 -34.91
N LYS A 10 9.32 -8.13 -35.13
CA LYS A 10 9.18 -6.72 -34.81
C LYS A 10 9.25 -6.47 -33.29
N ILE A 11 8.53 -7.25 -32.49
CA ILE A 11 8.54 -7.14 -31.03
C ILE A 11 9.95 -7.38 -30.47
N TRP A 12 10.63 -8.44 -30.95
CA TRP A 12 12.00 -8.76 -30.55
C TRP A 12 12.99 -7.64 -30.90
N ARG A 13 12.89 -7.04 -32.09
CA ARG A 13 13.75 -5.92 -32.51
C ARG A 13 13.57 -4.65 -31.64
N GLN A 14 12.43 -4.47 -30.99
CA GLN A 14 12.19 -3.34 -30.10
C GLN A 14 12.91 -3.46 -28.73
N ARG A 15 13.60 -4.58 -28.47
CA ARG A 15 14.31 -4.88 -27.22
C ARG A 15 13.45 -4.80 -25.96
N LYS A 16 12.13 -4.72 -26.09
CA LYS A 16 11.19 -4.67 -24.93
C LYS A 16 11.19 -5.97 -24.13
N THR A 17 11.48 -7.09 -24.78
CA THR A 17 11.62 -8.44 -24.17
C THR A 17 12.77 -8.50 -23.17
N ILE A 18 13.85 -7.70 -23.36
CA ILE A 18 14.97 -7.60 -22.40
C ILE A 18 14.47 -7.10 -21.05
N TRP A 19 13.55 -6.11 -21.05
CA TRP A 19 13.01 -5.57 -19.82
C TRP A 19 12.16 -6.59 -19.04
N LEU A 20 11.46 -7.50 -19.74
CA LEU A 20 10.74 -8.60 -19.06
C LEU A 20 11.71 -9.52 -18.32
N ILE A 21 12.82 -9.89 -18.98
CA ILE A 21 13.86 -10.74 -18.37
C ILE A 21 14.49 -10.03 -17.17
N VAL A 22 14.89 -8.77 -17.34
CA VAL A 22 15.55 -7.99 -16.28
C VAL A 22 14.64 -7.82 -15.06
N VAL A 23 13.38 -7.46 -15.28
CA VAL A 23 12.42 -7.26 -14.17
C VAL A 23 12.13 -8.58 -13.45
N ALA A 24 11.92 -9.67 -14.18
CA ALA A 24 11.68 -10.98 -13.56
C ALA A 24 12.89 -11.44 -12.74
N LEU A 25 14.10 -11.40 -13.31
CA LEU A 25 15.34 -11.77 -12.60
C LEU A 25 15.58 -10.90 -11.36
N LEU A 26 15.44 -9.57 -11.47
CA LEU A 26 15.65 -8.68 -10.35
C LEU A 26 14.62 -8.91 -9.23
N CYS A 27 13.35 -9.11 -9.59
CA CYS A 27 12.30 -9.35 -8.61
C CYS A 27 12.51 -10.67 -7.87
N VAL A 28 12.77 -11.77 -8.60
CA VAL A 28 12.99 -13.09 -7.98
C VAL A 28 14.27 -13.08 -7.14
N SER A 29 15.38 -12.50 -7.66
CA SER A 29 16.65 -12.40 -6.92
C SER A 29 16.50 -11.57 -5.66
N TRP A 30 15.75 -10.47 -5.71
CA TRP A 30 15.50 -9.60 -4.56
C TRP A 30 14.71 -10.32 -3.46
N VAL A 31 13.59 -10.99 -3.84
CA VAL A 31 12.77 -11.74 -2.88
C VAL A 31 13.58 -12.89 -2.28
N PHE A 32 14.33 -13.63 -3.10
CA PHE A 32 15.21 -14.69 -2.63
C PHE A 32 16.28 -14.18 -1.66
N TYR A 33 16.97 -13.09 -2.00
CA TYR A 33 18.01 -12.48 -1.16
C TYR A 33 17.44 -12.04 0.20
N GLN A 34 16.27 -11.39 0.20
CA GLN A 34 15.61 -11.02 1.45
C GLN A 34 15.26 -12.25 2.31
N ASN A 35 14.66 -13.29 1.69
CA ASN A 35 14.30 -14.50 2.42
C ASN A 35 15.53 -15.22 2.99
N LYS A 36 16.62 -15.28 2.23
CA LYS A 36 17.86 -15.93 2.65
C LYS A 36 18.53 -15.21 3.82
N ASN A 37 18.58 -13.87 3.80
CA ASN A 37 19.13 -13.09 4.91
C ASN A 37 18.27 -13.15 6.18
N GLU A 38 16.97 -13.47 6.03
CA GLU A 38 16.03 -13.59 7.14
C GLU A 38 15.83 -15.07 7.59
N GLN A 39 16.60 -16.00 7.05
CA GLN A 39 16.49 -17.42 7.38
C GLN A 39 16.74 -17.75 8.87
N ASP A 40 17.62 -16.98 9.54
CA ASP A 40 17.86 -17.13 10.97
C ASP A 40 16.63 -16.78 11.84
N LEU A 41 15.68 -15.98 11.31
CA LEU A 41 14.41 -15.70 11.96
C LEU A 41 13.41 -16.88 11.87
N MET A 42 13.65 -17.89 11.03
CA MET A 42 12.79 -19.06 10.91
C MET A 42 12.70 -19.84 12.23
N ALA A 43 13.83 -20.06 12.89
CA ALA A 43 13.87 -20.74 14.18
C ALA A 43 13.12 -19.93 15.26
N LYS A 44 13.26 -18.60 15.24
CA LYS A 44 12.57 -17.71 16.18
C LYS A 44 11.04 -17.69 15.94
N GLU A 45 10.58 -17.63 14.68
CA GLU A 45 9.15 -17.71 14.35
C GLU A 45 8.55 -19.09 14.76
N ALA A 46 9.29 -20.17 14.55
CA ALA A 46 8.85 -21.51 14.97
C ALA A 46 8.79 -21.60 16.51
N GLU A 47 9.74 -20.99 17.23
CA GLU A 47 9.74 -20.93 18.68
C GLU A 47 8.60 -20.05 19.21
N GLU A 48 8.31 -18.91 18.61
CA GLU A 48 7.19 -18.03 18.97
C GLU A 48 5.84 -18.77 18.82
N ASN A 49 5.65 -19.52 17.72
CA ASN A 49 4.46 -20.33 17.50
C ASN A 49 4.32 -21.46 18.53
N LEU A 50 5.44 -22.06 18.95
CA LEU A 50 5.45 -23.10 19.99
C LEU A 50 5.24 -22.53 21.39
N SER A 51 5.56 -21.24 21.63
CA SER A 51 5.62 -20.64 22.97
C SER A 51 4.30 -20.74 23.74
N SER A 52 3.17 -20.50 23.08
CA SER A 52 1.85 -20.60 23.71
C SER A 52 1.49 -22.03 24.11
N VAL A 53 1.84 -23.01 23.27
CA VAL A 53 1.63 -24.43 23.52
C VAL A 53 2.52 -24.91 24.68
N ALA A 54 3.80 -24.51 24.63
CA ALA A 54 4.77 -24.85 25.67
C ALA A 54 4.39 -24.26 27.04
N LEU A 55 4.00 -22.97 27.07
CA LEU A 55 3.58 -22.30 28.31
C LEU A 55 2.36 -22.98 28.94
N LYS A 56 1.35 -23.31 28.13
CA LYS A 56 0.13 -23.97 28.62
C LYS A 56 0.40 -25.38 29.11
N THR A 57 1.23 -26.15 28.38
CA THR A 57 1.66 -27.50 28.83
C THR A 57 2.39 -27.45 30.17
N ASP A 58 3.32 -26.48 30.34
CA ASP A 58 4.07 -26.31 31.59
C ASP A 58 3.17 -25.89 32.76
N GLN A 59 2.21 -24.98 32.52
CA GLN A 59 1.21 -24.56 33.52
C GLN A 59 0.37 -25.74 33.99
N LEU A 60 -0.20 -26.53 33.08
CA LEU A 60 -1.02 -27.68 33.44
C LEU A 60 -0.19 -28.77 34.15
N TYR A 61 1.03 -29.01 33.65
CA TYR A 61 1.94 -29.96 34.30
C TYR A 61 2.29 -29.53 35.72
N THR A 62 2.59 -28.26 35.95
CA THR A 62 2.91 -27.71 37.27
C THR A 62 1.70 -27.81 38.21
N GLN A 63 0.49 -27.53 37.75
CA GLN A 63 -0.75 -27.67 38.54
C GLN A 63 -0.97 -29.10 39.01
N LEU A 64 -0.88 -30.10 38.12
CA LEU A 64 -1.05 -31.49 38.49
C LEU A 64 0.10 -32.02 39.35
N MET A 65 1.31 -31.52 39.16
CA MET A 65 2.46 -31.79 40.03
C MET A 65 2.26 -31.29 41.47
N GLN A 66 1.66 -30.10 41.63
CA GLN A 66 1.31 -29.57 42.95
C GLN A 66 0.24 -30.42 43.62
N LEU A 67 -0.84 -30.77 42.90
CA LEU A 67 -1.88 -31.67 43.41
C LEU A 67 -1.30 -33.02 43.84
N LYS A 68 -0.39 -33.60 43.04
CA LYS A 68 0.29 -34.88 43.40
C LYS A 68 1.14 -34.81 44.67
N ARG A 69 1.62 -33.62 45.04
CA ARG A 69 2.37 -33.41 46.28
C ARG A 69 1.49 -33.22 47.50
N GLU A 70 0.30 -32.66 47.29
CA GLU A 70 -0.65 -32.29 48.37
C GLU A 70 -1.68 -33.38 48.69
N GLU A 71 -2.13 -34.15 47.68
CA GLU A 71 -3.16 -35.17 47.76
C GLU A 71 -2.84 -36.38 46.86
N GLU A 72 -3.46 -37.55 47.10
CA GLU A 72 -3.40 -38.70 46.19
C GLU A 72 -4.28 -38.38 44.95
N LEU A 73 -3.70 -38.46 43.76
CA LEU A 73 -4.42 -38.25 42.51
C LEU A 73 -5.47 -39.32 42.26
N THR A 74 -6.63 -38.96 41.71
CA THR A 74 -7.59 -39.91 41.19
C THR A 74 -7.06 -40.66 39.98
N ASP A 75 -7.61 -41.83 39.63
CA ASP A 75 -7.18 -42.61 38.44
C ASP A 75 -7.28 -41.81 37.12
N GLU A 76 -8.17 -40.85 37.00
CA GLU A 76 -8.29 -39.95 35.87
C GLU A 76 -7.17 -38.91 35.86
N GLN A 77 -6.86 -38.32 37.02
CA GLN A 77 -5.77 -37.35 37.17
C GLN A 77 -4.39 -37.98 36.96
N VAL A 78 -4.24 -39.26 37.31
CA VAL A 78 -3.01 -40.04 37.03
C VAL A 78 -2.82 -40.15 35.51
N ARG A 79 -3.87 -40.53 34.78
CA ARG A 79 -3.82 -40.60 33.30
C ARG A 79 -3.57 -39.24 32.65
N GLN A 80 -4.19 -38.17 33.18
CA GLN A 80 -3.91 -36.82 32.75
C GLN A 80 -2.44 -36.41 32.97
N PHE A 81 -1.90 -36.74 34.14
CA PHE A 81 -0.51 -36.47 34.50
C PHE A 81 0.48 -37.19 33.58
N ASP A 82 0.26 -38.46 33.29
CA ASP A 82 1.12 -39.26 32.42
C ASP A 82 1.09 -38.70 30.98
N SER A 83 -0.09 -38.40 30.45
CA SER A 83 -0.22 -37.77 29.13
C SER A 83 0.43 -36.40 29.06
N LEU A 84 0.33 -35.55 30.09
CA LEU A 84 1.00 -34.26 30.16
C LEU A 84 2.52 -34.38 30.27
N ASN A 85 3.04 -35.38 30.94
CA ASN A 85 4.48 -35.67 30.98
C ASN A 85 5.01 -36.05 29.60
N ASP A 86 4.25 -36.84 28.82
CA ASP A 86 4.59 -37.19 27.46
C ASP A 86 4.46 -35.96 26.51
N MET A 87 3.43 -35.13 26.70
CA MET A 87 3.30 -33.84 26.00
C MET A 87 4.47 -32.90 26.30
N ALA A 88 4.90 -32.74 27.55
CA ALA A 88 6.03 -31.92 27.93
C ALA A 88 7.35 -32.46 27.32
N THR A 89 7.51 -33.76 27.24
CA THR A 89 8.66 -34.42 26.58
C THR A 89 8.62 -34.12 25.07
N ALA A 90 7.46 -34.23 24.42
CA ALA A 90 7.29 -33.89 23.01
C ALA A 90 7.57 -32.40 22.73
N VAL A 91 7.10 -31.46 23.57
CA VAL A 91 7.40 -30.03 23.48
C VAL A 91 8.92 -29.79 23.63
N PHE A 92 9.60 -30.47 24.55
CA PHE A 92 11.05 -30.37 24.69
C PHE A 92 11.79 -30.85 23.43
N GLN A 93 11.38 -31.99 22.87
CA GLN A 93 11.95 -32.54 21.65
C GLN A 93 11.69 -31.60 20.47
N TRP A 94 10.48 -31.03 20.36
CA TRP A 94 10.11 -30.05 19.34
C TRP A 94 10.98 -28.79 19.40
N LYS A 95 11.14 -28.25 20.61
CA LYS A 95 12.05 -27.13 20.88
C LYS A 95 13.51 -27.46 20.51
N SER A 96 13.96 -28.66 20.87
CA SER A 96 15.31 -29.16 20.53
C SER A 96 15.49 -29.29 19.00
N ALA A 97 14.47 -29.75 18.28
CA ALA A 97 14.52 -29.87 16.81
C ALA A 97 14.60 -28.48 16.15
N ILE A 98 13.85 -27.48 16.64
CA ILE A 98 13.91 -26.08 16.16
C ILE A 98 15.32 -25.50 16.36
N TYR A 99 15.88 -25.60 17.56
CA TYR A 99 17.23 -25.07 17.84
C TYR A 99 18.34 -25.83 17.08
N GLY A 100 18.16 -27.14 16.91
CA GLY A 100 19.07 -27.98 16.12
C GLY A 100 18.92 -27.81 14.62
N LYS A 101 17.94 -27.00 14.14
CA LYS A 101 17.57 -26.83 12.73
C LYS A 101 17.27 -28.17 12.03
N ARG A 102 16.70 -29.13 12.76
CA ARG A 102 16.30 -30.46 12.26
C ARG A 102 14.86 -30.42 11.79
N TRP A 103 14.64 -29.74 10.65
CA TRP A 103 13.32 -29.45 10.08
C TRP A 103 12.55 -30.69 9.61
N ASP A 104 13.23 -31.77 9.32
CA ASP A 104 12.70 -33.08 8.95
C ASP A 104 12.07 -33.83 10.13
N GLU A 105 12.53 -33.59 11.35
CA GLU A 105 12.00 -34.21 12.56
C GLU A 105 10.73 -33.52 13.09
N ILE A 106 10.53 -32.23 12.76
CA ILE A 106 9.43 -31.42 13.34
C ILE A 106 8.05 -32.05 13.09
N PRO A 107 7.67 -32.50 11.87
CA PRO A 107 6.35 -33.08 11.65
C PRO A 107 6.09 -34.32 12.50
N HIS A 108 7.13 -35.14 12.76
CA HIS A 108 7.03 -36.32 13.63
C HIS A 108 6.79 -35.95 15.07
N VAL A 109 7.59 -35.03 15.60
CA VAL A 109 7.51 -34.60 17.02
C VAL A 109 6.21 -33.86 17.31
N GLU A 110 5.79 -33.02 16.38
CA GLU A 110 4.51 -32.30 16.48
C GLU A 110 3.32 -33.25 16.42
N ASN A 111 3.35 -34.28 15.57
CA ASN A 111 2.29 -35.29 15.52
C ASN A 111 2.23 -36.13 16.80
N ASN A 112 3.38 -36.45 17.41
CA ASN A 112 3.42 -37.13 18.72
C ASN A 112 2.75 -36.25 19.78
N PHE A 113 3.04 -34.95 19.81
CA PHE A 113 2.39 -34.01 20.73
C PHE A 113 0.85 -34.07 20.57
N TYR A 114 0.32 -34.02 19.34
CA TYR A 114 -1.14 -34.11 19.12
C TYR A 114 -1.73 -35.44 19.54
N SER A 115 -1.01 -36.52 19.38
CA SER A 115 -1.44 -37.85 19.83
C SER A 115 -1.56 -37.88 21.37
N TYR A 116 -0.57 -37.34 22.10
CA TYR A 116 -0.60 -37.27 23.58
C TYR A 116 -1.66 -36.27 24.06
N LEU A 117 -1.89 -35.19 23.33
CA LEU A 117 -2.96 -34.23 23.60
C LEU A 117 -4.34 -34.90 23.51
N GLY A 118 -4.55 -35.78 22.52
CA GLY A 118 -5.78 -36.58 22.41
C GLY A 118 -6.00 -37.48 23.63
N LEU A 119 -4.95 -38.17 24.11
CA LEU A 119 -5.03 -39.01 25.32
C LEU A 119 -5.31 -38.18 26.59
N TYR A 120 -4.77 -36.96 26.68
CA TYR A 120 -5.03 -36.02 27.77
C TYR A 120 -6.50 -35.60 27.83
N GLU A 121 -7.08 -35.31 26.66
CA GLU A 121 -8.50 -34.92 26.53
C GLU A 121 -9.45 -36.11 26.76
N GLU A 122 -9.10 -37.32 26.30
CA GLU A 122 -9.84 -38.54 26.59
C GLU A 122 -9.88 -38.86 28.12
N ALA A 123 -8.84 -38.44 28.84
CA ALA A 123 -8.79 -38.50 30.30
C ALA A 123 -9.55 -37.33 30.99
N GLY A 124 -10.34 -36.56 30.28
CA GLY A 124 -11.12 -35.41 30.79
C GLY A 124 -10.34 -34.11 30.98
N GLY A 125 -9.13 -33.99 30.42
CA GLY A 125 -8.33 -32.76 30.44
C GLY A 125 -8.82 -31.76 29.42
N VAL A 126 -8.60 -30.45 29.66
CA VAL A 126 -8.93 -29.36 28.74
C VAL A 126 -7.68 -28.59 28.34
N PHE A 127 -7.44 -28.45 27.03
CA PHE A 127 -6.29 -27.75 26.51
C PHE A 127 -6.67 -26.59 25.59
N THR A 128 -6.63 -25.37 26.13
CA THR A 128 -7.18 -24.14 25.49
C THR A 128 -6.20 -23.40 24.58
N ALA A 129 -4.92 -23.80 24.52
CA ALA A 129 -3.92 -23.09 23.69
C ALA A 129 -4.04 -23.42 22.18
N LEU A 130 -4.72 -24.52 21.85
CA LEU A 130 -4.88 -25.00 20.47
C LEU A 130 -6.25 -25.68 20.31
N GLU A 131 -7.23 -24.92 19.85
CA GLU A 131 -8.61 -25.40 19.68
C GLU A 131 -9.13 -25.16 18.25
N GLY A 132 -10.16 -25.91 17.86
CA GLY A 132 -10.91 -25.75 16.62
C GLY A 132 -10.10 -25.96 15.36
N VAL A 133 -10.45 -25.21 14.32
CA VAL A 133 -9.91 -25.33 12.96
C VAL A 133 -8.37 -25.18 12.88
N LYS A 134 -7.75 -24.43 13.81
CA LYS A 134 -6.27 -24.27 13.84
C LYS A 134 -5.58 -25.58 14.17
N ARG A 135 -6.12 -26.34 15.12
CA ARG A 135 -5.62 -27.66 15.51
C ARG A 135 -5.79 -28.68 14.37
N GLU A 136 -6.99 -28.72 13.77
CA GLU A 136 -7.26 -29.63 12.66
C GLU A 136 -6.31 -29.39 11.48
N LYS A 137 -6.07 -28.15 11.10
CA LYS A 137 -5.11 -27.77 10.06
C LYS A 137 -3.68 -28.21 10.38
N ALA A 138 -3.24 -28.05 11.63
CA ALA A 138 -1.90 -28.46 12.03
C ALA A 138 -1.73 -29.98 11.94
N ILE A 139 -2.72 -30.73 12.42
CA ILE A 139 -2.73 -32.20 12.36
C ILE A 139 -2.74 -32.66 10.88
N GLU A 140 -3.66 -32.17 10.06
CA GLU A 140 -3.74 -32.58 8.64
C GLU A 140 -2.49 -32.18 7.86
N LYS A 141 -1.91 -31.00 8.14
CA LYS A 141 -0.63 -30.58 7.53
C LYS A 141 0.48 -31.57 7.84
N ASN A 142 0.64 -31.92 9.12
CA ASN A 142 1.69 -32.85 9.55
C ASN A 142 1.47 -34.25 8.98
N MET A 143 0.24 -34.75 8.98
CA MET A 143 -0.09 -36.02 8.35
C MET A 143 0.29 -36.02 6.86
N TYR A 144 -0.05 -34.95 6.14
CA TYR A 144 0.29 -34.80 4.73
C TYR A 144 1.82 -34.75 4.50
N LEU A 145 2.55 -33.99 5.34
CA LEU A 145 4.01 -33.91 5.26
C LEU A 145 4.67 -35.29 5.52
N LEU A 146 4.18 -36.03 6.49
CA LEU A 146 4.67 -37.37 6.81
C LEU A 146 4.36 -38.40 5.69
N GLU A 147 3.13 -38.36 5.13
CA GLU A 147 2.73 -39.25 4.03
C GLU A 147 3.58 -39.05 2.77
N HIS A 148 4.00 -37.78 2.52
CA HIS A 148 4.78 -37.43 1.34
C HIS A 148 6.28 -37.29 1.58
N GLU A 149 6.77 -37.64 2.79
CA GLU A 149 8.18 -37.51 3.22
C GLU A 149 8.75 -36.09 3.00
N LEU A 150 7.96 -35.06 3.32
CA LEU A 150 8.32 -33.67 3.14
C LEU A 150 8.81 -33.05 4.46
N PRO A 151 9.93 -32.30 4.47
CA PRO A 151 10.40 -31.61 5.65
C PRO A 151 9.52 -30.39 5.95
N TYR A 152 9.56 -29.93 7.19
CA TYR A 152 8.98 -28.64 7.56
C TYR A 152 9.69 -27.51 6.79
N ALA A 153 8.93 -26.67 6.08
CA ALA A 153 9.44 -25.52 5.34
C ALA A 153 8.74 -24.23 5.78
N ASN A 154 9.49 -23.13 5.80
CA ASN A 154 8.93 -21.82 6.12
C ASN A 154 8.16 -21.26 4.91
N GLU A 155 6.84 -21.14 5.01
CA GLU A 155 5.98 -20.58 3.97
C GLU A 155 6.08 -19.05 3.89
N THR A 156 6.47 -18.38 4.99
CA THR A 156 6.59 -16.92 5.03
C THR A 156 7.87 -16.42 4.38
N ARG A 157 8.99 -17.19 4.50
CA ARG A 157 10.32 -16.84 3.96
C ARG A 157 10.96 -17.99 3.17
N PRO A 158 10.30 -18.48 2.10
CA PRO A 158 10.76 -19.64 1.38
C PRO A 158 12.06 -19.35 0.61
N VAL A 159 12.98 -20.34 0.66
CA VAL A 159 14.22 -20.37 -0.14
C VAL A 159 14.23 -21.54 -1.12
N THR A 160 13.22 -22.40 -1.08
CA THR A 160 13.01 -23.54 -1.98
C THR A 160 12.26 -23.11 -3.26
N PRO A 161 12.43 -23.79 -4.40
CA PRO A 161 11.96 -23.33 -5.71
C PRO A 161 10.45 -23.08 -5.80
N ALA A 162 9.60 -24.05 -5.43
CA ALA A 162 8.16 -23.93 -5.65
C ALA A 162 7.50 -22.96 -4.65
N LEU A 163 7.92 -22.98 -3.38
CA LEU A 163 7.41 -22.04 -2.37
C LEU A 163 7.88 -20.60 -2.66
N LEU A 164 9.13 -20.40 -3.15
CA LEU A 164 9.57 -19.09 -3.61
C LEU A 164 8.74 -18.61 -4.81
N MET A 165 8.46 -19.49 -5.78
CA MET A 165 7.57 -19.17 -6.90
C MET A 165 6.20 -18.76 -6.40
N LYS A 166 5.60 -19.49 -5.45
CA LYS A 166 4.33 -19.10 -4.82
C LYS A 166 4.41 -17.68 -4.25
N LYS A 167 5.49 -17.34 -3.54
CA LYS A 167 5.66 -15.99 -2.95
C LYS A 167 5.86 -14.88 -3.97
N VAL A 168 6.48 -15.17 -5.11
CA VAL A 168 6.72 -14.21 -6.19
C VAL A 168 5.51 -14.05 -7.11
N THR A 169 4.63 -15.04 -7.17
CA THR A 169 3.44 -15.08 -8.02
C THR A 169 2.52 -13.86 -7.84
N PRO A 170 2.15 -13.40 -6.62
CA PRO A 170 1.33 -12.19 -6.43
C PRO A 170 1.94 -10.94 -7.06
N ILE A 171 3.25 -10.86 -7.11
CA ILE A 171 3.98 -9.70 -7.65
C ILE A 171 4.06 -9.77 -9.17
N LEU A 172 4.56 -10.90 -9.72
CA LEU A 172 4.85 -11.03 -11.15
C LEU A 172 3.67 -11.54 -11.99
N LEU A 173 2.82 -12.39 -11.44
CA LEU A 173 1.62 -12.91 -12.12
C LEU A 173 0.32 -12.26 -11.60
N GLY A 174 0.43 -11.25 -10.74
CA GLY A 174 -0.67 -10.43 -10.26
C GLY A 174 -0.85 -9.13 -11.07
N PRO A 175 -1.55 -8.13 -10.49
CA PRO A 175 -1.84 -6.85 -11.13
C PRO A 175 -0.59 -6.11 -11.63
N ALA A 176 0.52 -6.18 -10.90
CA ALA A 176 1.77 -5.50 -11.26
C ALA A 176 2.41 -6.08 -12.54
N GLY A 177 2.42 -7.42 -12.69
CA GLY A 177 2.90 -8.07 -13.90
C GLY A 177 2.02 -7.80 -15.12
N LEU A 178 0.69 -7.80 -14.95
CA LEU A 178 -0.25 -7.41 -16.00
C LEU A 178 -0.08 -5.95 -16.42
N LEU A 179 0.14 -5.05 -15.47
CA LEU A 179 0.45 -3.65 -15.75
C LEU A 179 1.77 -3.50 -16.52
N LEU A 180 2.81 -4.25 -16.13
CA LEU A 180 4.09 -4.28 -16.86
C LEU A 180 3.89 -4.71 -18.32
N LEU A 181 3.13 -5.79 -18.56
CA LEU A 181 2.81 -6.27 -19.90
C LEU A 181 2.01 -5.23 -20.70
N LEU A 182 1.03 -4.57 -20.07
CA LEU A 182 0.26 -3.50 -20.68
C LEU A 182 1.15 -2.31 -21.07
N LEU A 183 2.05 -1.85 -20.19
CA LEU A 183 2.96 -0.74 -20.46
C LEU A 183 3.94 -1.06 -21.60
N LEU A 184 4.46 -2.25 -21.68
CA LEU A 184 5.41 -2.66 -22.71
C LEU A 184 4.73 -2.93 -24.06
N PHE A 185 3.56 -3.57 -24.07
CA PHE A 185 2.96 -4.12 -25.27
C PHE A 185 1.54 -3.63 -25.60
N GLY A 186 0.81 -3.04 -24.65
CA GLY A 186 -0.58 -2.59 -24.86
C GLY A 186 -0.76 -1.57 -25.96
N ASN A 187 0.31 -0.91 -26.41
CA ASN A 187 0.28 0.03 -27.52
C ASN A 187 0.61 -0.58 -28.90
N ALA A 188 0.62 -1.90 -29.04
CA ALA A 188 1.04 -2.57 -30.27
C ALA A 188 0.32 -2.12 -31.56
N TYR A 189 -0.96 -1.74 -31.45
CA TYR A 189 -1.74 -1.22 -32.58
C TYR A 189 -1.58 0.29 -32.75
N THR A 190 -1.68 1.06 -31.68
CA THR A 190 -1.62 2.54 -31.73
C THR A 190 -0.24 3.08 -32.05
N SER A 191 0.83 2.36 -31.67
CA SER A 191 2.19 2.76 -32.04
C SER A 191 2.41 2.78 -33.55
N GLU A 192 1.76 1.88 -34.31
CA GLU A 192 1.79 1.87 -35.77
C GLU A 192 0.94 2.99 -36.37
N LYS A 193 -0.18 3.31 -35.71
CA LYS A 193 -1.03 4.44 -36.08
C LYS A 193 -0.28 5.76 -35.92
N GLU A 194 0.44 5.95 -34.80
CA GLU A 194 1.29 7.12 -34.55
C GLU A 194 2.47 7.23 -35.52
N GLN A 195 3.10 6.11 -35.85
CA GLN A 195 4.25 6.06 -36.77
C GLN A 195 3.82 6.06 -38.23
N GLN A 196 2.52 6.07 -38.55
CA GLN A 196 1.92 5.97 -39.89
C GLN A 196 2.28 4.67 -40.64
N THR A 197 2.94 3.70 -40.02
CA THR A 197 3.31 2.42 -40.61
C THR A 197 2.09 1.55 -40.89
N LEU A 198 0.95 1.81 -40.22
CA LEU A 198 -0.33 1.14 -40.48
C LEU A 198 -0.83 1.41 -41.91
N LEU A 199 -0.59 2.61 -42.44
CA LEU A 199 -0.95 2.93 -43.83
C LEU A 199 -0.23 2.02 -44.83
N THR A 200 1.09 1.80 -44.63
CA THR A 200 1.86 0.90 -45.48
C THR A 200 1.37 -0.57 -45.38
N LEU A 201 0.93 -1.00 -44.19
CA LEU A 201 0.35 -2.35 -44.02
C LEU A 201 -1.02 -2.49 -44.73
N ARG A 202 -1.79 -1.40 -44.82
CA ARG A 202 -3.09 -1.37 -45.50
C ARG A 202 -2.99 -1.36 -47.03
N THR A 203 -1.87 -0.94 -47.62
CA THR A 203 -1.64 -1.06 -49.08
C THR A 203 -1.35 -2.52 -49.47
N GLN A 204 -1.07 -3.40 -48.53
CA GLN A 204 -0.91 -4.82 -48.82
C GLN A 204 -2.28 -5.54 -48.84
N PRO A 205 -2.45 -6.61 -49.60
CA PRO A 205 -3.72 -7.36 -49.72
C PRO A 205 -4.01 -8.22 -48.47
N LEU A 206 -4.02 -7.58 -47.30
CA LEU A 206 -4.23 -8.23 -46.00
C LEU A 206 -5.64 -7.91 -45.48
N ARG A 207 -6.41 -8.96 -45.15
CA ARG A 207 -7.71 -8.77 -44.50
C ARG A 207 -7.49 -8.26 -43.05
N ARG A 208 -8.27 -7.27 -42.60
CA ARG A 208 -8.19 -6.63 -41.28
C ARG A 208 -8.14 -7.64 -40.11
N TRP A 209 -9.00 -8.68 -40.16
CA TRP A 209 -9.05 -9.67 -39.10
C TRP A 209 -7.72 -10.46 -38.94
N LYS A 210 -7.03 -10.77 -40.08
CA LYS A 210 -5.72 -11.47 -40.04
C LYS A 210 -4.64 -10.61 -39.40
N LEU A 211 -4.65 -9.30 -39.64
CA LEU A 211 -3.72 -8.36 -39.00
C LEU A 211 -3.95 -8.25 -37.49
N LEU A 212 -5.20 -8.10 -37.07
CA LEU A 212 -5.56 -8.01 -35.65
C LEU A 212 -5.28 -9.33 -34.93
N LEU A 213 -5.61 -10.48 -35.55
CA LEU A 213 -5.32 -11.78 -34.98
C LEU A 213 -3.81 -12.03 -34.83
N ALA A 214 -2.99 -11.67 -35.81
CA ALA A 214 -1.54 -11.81 -35.72
C ALA A 214 -0.94 -10.97 -34.61
N LYS A 215 -1.48 -9.76 -34.36
CA LYS A 215 -1.09 -8.91 -33.23
C LYS A 215 -1.50 -9.53 -31.90
N TYR A 216 -2.73 -9.98 -31.76
CA TYR A 216 -3.24 -10.60 -30.54
C TYR A 216 -2.44 -11.86 -30.18
N VAL A 217 -2.20 -12.77 -31.12
CA VAL A 217 -1.38 -13.96 -30.93
C VAL A 217 0.07 -13.60 -30.60
N GLY A 218 0.60 -12.54 -31.23
CA GLY A 218 1.93 -12.01 -30.90
C GLY A 218 2.03 -11.49 -29.45
N LEU A 219 0.98 -10.83 -28.96
CA LEU A 219 0.90 -10.36 -27.58
C LEU A 219 0.79 -11.53 -26.57
N LEU A 220 -0.06 -12.52 -26.86
CA LEU A 220 -0.15 -13.75 -26.07
C LEU A 220 1.18 -14.50 -26.02
N SER A 221 1.91 -14.55 -27.15
CA SER A 221 3.24 -15.18 -27.18
C SER A 221 4.25 -14.48 -26.26
N MET A 222 4.15 -13.14 -26.10
CA MET A 222 4.99 -12.40 -25.14
C MET A 222 4.60 -12.67 -23.69
N MET A 223 3.33 -12.92 -23.44
CA MET A 223 2.87 -13.30 -22.11
C MET A 223 3.34 -14.70 -21.72
N VAL A 224 3.23 -15.67 -22.65
CA VAL A 224 3.79 -17.02 -22.46
C VAL A 224 5.31 -16.94 -22.26
N PHE A 225 6.01 -16.11 -23.06
CA PHE A 225 7.45 -15.87 -22.88
C PHE A 225 7.76 -15.34 -21.48
N PHE A 226 6.97 -14.40 -20.97
CA PHE A 226 7.14 -13.87 -19.61
C PHE A 226 6.96 -14.97 -18.55
N LEU A 227 5.92 -15.81 -18.66
CA LEU A 227 5.70 -16.96 -17.77
C LEU A 227 6.90 -17.90 -17.75
N VAL A 228 7.45 -18.23 -18.93
CA VAL A 228 8.65 -19.08 -19.03
C VAL A 228 9.85 -18.45 -18.35
N VAL A 229 10.04 -17.13 -18.51
CA VAL A 229 11.15 -16.41 -17.83
C VAL A 229 10.97 -16.43 -16.31
N VAL A 230 9.74 -16.19 -15.80
CA VAL A 230 9.43 -16.26 -14.37
C VAL A 230 9.68 -17.68 -13.83
N ALA A 231 9.20 -18.70 -14.53
CA ALA A 231 9.39 -20.10 -14.13
C ALA A 231 10.88 -20.49 -14.09
N ILE A 232 11.64 -20.14 -15.13
CA ILE A 232 13.09 -20.43 -15.18
C ILE A 232 13.83 -19.67 -14.06
N SER A 233 13.54 -18.39 -13.84
CA SER A 233 14.21 -17.61 -12.79
C SER A 233 13.85 -18.10 -11.39
N GLY A 234 12.57 -18.43 -11.15
CA GLY A 234 12.10 -18.98 -9.87
C GLY A 234 12.64 -20.36 -9.55
N TRP A 235 12.94 -21.16 -10.59
CA TRP A 235 13.59 -22.46 -10.43
C TRP A 235 15.13 -22.34 -10.31
N ALA A 236 15.77 -21.56 -11.17
CA ALA A 236 17.22 -21.52 -11.26
C ALA A 236 17.89 -20.83 -10.05
N ILE A 237 17.33 -19.71 -9.56
CA ILE A 237 17.96 -18.94 -8.47
C ILE A 237 18.04 -19.76 -7.18
N PRO A 238 16.96 -20.40 -6.68
CA PRO A 238 17.04 -21.26 -5.51
C PRO A 238 17.93 -22.49 -5.67
N ASN A 239 17.93 -23.11 -6.87
CA ASN A 239 18.80 -24.29 -7.11
C ASN A 239 20.28 -23.93 -7.14
N ILE A 240 20.66 -22.69 -7.53
CA ILE A 240 22.06 -22.26 -7.62
C ILE A 240 22.55 -21.71 -6.26
N PHE A 241 21.72 -20.95 -5.56
CA PHE A 241 22.13 -20.18 -4.39
C PHE A 241 21.44 -20.58 -3.07
N GLY A 242 20.44 -21.45 -3.14
CA GLY A 242 19.62 -21.91 -2.04
C GLY A 242 19.73 -23.42 -1.78
N GLU A 243 18.62 -24.01 -1.36
CA GLU A 243 18.52 -25.43 -1.08
C GLU A 243 17.72 -26.10 -2.22
N PRO A 244 18.32 -26.97 -3.00
CA PRO A 244 17.64 -27.69 -4.09
C PRO A 244 16.73 -28.78 -3.51
N PHE A 245 15.54 -28.44 -3.08
CA PHE A 245 14.55 -29.35 -2.58
C PHE A 245 13.31 -29.35 -3.50
N ASN A 246 12.74 -30.53 -3.75
CA ASN A 246 11.52 -30.64 -4.54
C ASN A 246 10.28 -30.43 -3.65
N ASP A 247 9.84 -29.18 -3.56
CA ASP A 247 8.71 -28.71 -2.75
C ASP A 247 7.40 -28.54 -3.55
N LEU A 248 7.31 -29.09 -4.78
CA LEU A 248 6.12 -28.98 -5.62
C LEU A 248 4.87 -29.60 -4.99
N SER A 249 5.04 -30.70 -4.23
CA SER A 249 3.96 -31.37 -3.52
C SER A 249 3.64 -30.76 -2.14
N PHE A 250 4.33 -29.71 -1.71
CA PHE A 250 4.10 -29.10 -0.40
C PHE A 250 2.63 -28.63 -0.24
N PRO A 251 1.98 -28.90 0.93
CA PRO A 251 0.57 -28.64 1.12
C PRO A 251 0.27 -27.13 1.21
N GLN A 252 -0.83 -26.71 0.60
CA GLN A 252 -1.39 -25.37 0.69
C GLN A 252 -2.83 -25.46 1.14
N PHE A 253 -3.20 -24.60 2.11
CA PHE A 253 -4.57 -24.50 2.59
C PHE A 253 -5.38 -23.54 1.76
N LEU A 254 -6.59 -23.96 1.37
CA LEU A 254 -7.67 -23.12 0.88
C LEU A 254 -8.73 -23.04 1.97
N GLU A 255 -9.07 -21.84 2.43
CA GLU A 255 -9.95 -21.64 3.57
C GLU A 255 -11.28 -21.03 3.14
N THR A 256 -12.40 -21.50 3.71
CA THR A 256 -13.72 -20.85 3.57
C THR A 256 -14.47 -21.02 4.88
N GLY A 257 -14.49 -19.98 5.68
CA GLY A 257 -15.07 -20.04 7.03
C GLY A 257 -14.36 -21.09 7.89
N ASP A 258 -15.12 -22.05 8.41
CA ASP A 258 -14.63 -23.13 9.26
C ASP A 258 -14.14 -24.37 8.48
N SER A 259 -14.28 -24.38 7.15
CA SER A 259 -13.82 -25.49 6.31
C SER A 259 -12.54 -25.16 5.57
N PHE A 260 -11.69 -26.14 5.36
CA PHE A 260 -10.47 -26.01 4.58
C PHE A 260 -10.24 -27.23 3.68
N ALA A 261 -9.46 -27.03 2.61
CA ALA A 261 -8.97 -28.13 1.77
C ALA A 261 -7.47 -27.96 1.52
N ILE A 262 -6.78 -29.08 1.37
CA ILE A 262 -5.36 -29.10 1.05
C ILE A 262 -5.17 -29.33 -0.43
N ILE A 263 -4.37 -28.47 -1.07
CA ILE A 263 -3.90 -28.65 -2.44
C ILE A 263 -2.38 -28.58 -2.50
N PRO A 264 -1.70 -29.31 -3.39
CA PRO A 264 -0.25 -29.18 -3.57
C PRO A 264 0.10 -27.85 -4.26
N VAL A 265 1.30 -27.31 -3.95
CA VAL A 265 1.79 -26.04 -4.53
C VAL A 265 1.76 -26.03 -6.06
N TRP A 266 2.09 -27.14 -6.72
CA TRP A 266 2.04 -27.21 -8.20
C TRP A 266 0.64 -26.93 -8.74
N GLN A 267 -0.41 -27.40 -8.07
CA GLN A 267 -1.80 -27.15 -8.48
C GLN A 267 -2.18 -25.69 -8.28
N HIS A 268 -1.76 -25.09 -7.17
CA HIS A 268 -1.93 -23.65 -6.93
C HIS A 268 -1.26 -22.80 -8.03
N LEU A 269 0.02 -23.09 -8.36
CA LEU A 269 0.77 -22.39 -9.41
C LEU A 269 0.13 -22.55 -10.80
N MET A 270 -0.39 -23.76 -11.11
CA MET A 270 -1.13 -24.01 -12.35
C MET A 270 -2.41 -23.17 -12.43
N ASN A 271 -3.17 -23.13 -11.35
CA ASN A 271 -4.42 -22.37 -11.25
C ASN A 271 -4.17 -20.87 -11.46
N VAL A 272 -3.16 -20.31 -10.77
CA VAL A 272 -2.76 -18.90 -10.95
C VAL A 272 -2.32 -18.64 -12.39
N THR A 273 -1.56 -19.54 -13.00
CA THR A 273 -1.11 -19.40 -14.38
C THR A 273 -2.29 -19.35 -15.36
N ILE A 274 -3.29 -20.20 -15.18
CA ILE A 274 -4.51 -20.23 -16.03
C ILE A 274 -5.27 -18.90 -15.90
N LEU A 275 -5.48 -18.42 -14.68
CA LEU A 275 -6.17 -17.15 -14.42
C LEU A 275 -5.39 -15.95 -14.97
N PHE A 276 -4.06 -15.93 -14.81
CA PHE A 276 -3.19 -14.91 -15.37
C PHE A 276 -3.26 -14.85 -16.90
N LEU A 277 -3.27 -16.02 -17.59
CA LEU A 277 -3.45 -16.10 -19.03
C LEU A 277 -4.82 -15.58 -19.46
N GLY A 278 -5.86 -15.87 -18.70
CA GLY A 278 -7.21 -15.33 -18.92
C GLY A 278 -7.27 -13.82 -18.78
N ALA A 279 -6.76 -13.28 -17.66
CA ALA A 279 -6.72 -11.84 -17.38
C ALA A 279 -5.90 -11.08 -18.43
N GLY A 280 -4.73 -11.59 -18.81
CA GLY A 280 -3.87 -10.99 -19.82
C GLY A 280 -4.48 -11.04 -21.22
N GLY A 281 -5.15 -12.13 -21.58
CA GLY A 281 -5.89 -12.25 -22.84
C GLY A 281 -7.00 -11.21 -22.94
N PHE A 282 -7.80 -11.05 -21.90
CA PHE A 282 -8.81 -9.98 -21.78
C PHE A 282 -8.18 -8.59 -21.89
N LEU A 283 -7.11 -8.31 -21.13
CA LEU A 283 -6.41 -7.03 -21.12
C LEU A 283 -5.87 -6.65 -22.48
N PHE A 284 -5.28 -7.59 -23.21
CA PHE A 284 -4.76 -7.34 -24.55
C PHE A 284 -5.86 -7.12 -25.58
N THR A 285 -6.98 -7.85 -25.52
CA THR A 285 -8.12 -7.57 -26.39
C THR A 285 -8.77 -6.23 -26.11
N LEU A 286 -8.88 -5.86 -24.82
CA LEU A 286 -9.33 -4.52 -24.41
C LEU A 286 -8.40 -3.42 -24.93
N SER A 287 -7.08 -3.59 -24.83
CA SER A 287 -6.11 -2.63 -25.34
C SER A 287 -6.13 -2.52 -26.85
N LEU A 288 -6.37 -3.61 -27.59
CA LEU A 288 -6.57 -3.59 -29.05
C LEU A 288 -7.85 -2.85 -29.42
N LEU A 289 -8.96 -3.12 -28.73
CA LEU A 289 -10.24 -2.44 -28.96
C LEU A 289 -10.09 -0.93 -28.80
N ILE A 290 -9.53 -0.48 -27.67
CA ILE A 290 -9.27 0.93 -27.39
C ILE A 290 -8.29 1.51 -28.42
N GLY A 291 -7.24 0.76 -28.78
CA GLY A 291 -6.24 1.16 -29.77
C GLY A 291 -6.79 1.39 -31.16
N THR A 292 -7.85 0.68 -31.57
CA THR A 292 -8.53 0.96 -32.87
C THR A 292 -9.28 2.29 -32.85
N GLN A 293 -9.76 2.74 -31.67
CA GLN A 293 -10.52 3.98 -31.51
C GLN A 293 -9.62 5.20 -31.30
N LEU A 294 -8.50 5.04 -30.59
CA LEU A 294 -7.60 6.12 -30.24
C LEU A 294 -6.41 6.25 -31.21
N ARG A 295 -5.78 7.45 -31.22
CA ARG A 295 -4.57 7.71 -32.01
C ARG A 295 -3.29 7.72 -31.19
N SER A 296 -3.38 7.89 -29.88
CA SER A 296 -2.24 8.03 -28.97
C SER A 296 -1.96 6.72 -28.24
N SER A 297 -0.71 6.25 -28.32
CA SER A 297 -0.24 5.08 -27.55
C SER A 297 -0.38 5.29 -26.06
N PHE A 298 -0.07 6.49 -25.57
CA PHE A 298 -0.21 6.85 -24.15
C PHE A 298 -1.67 6.74 -23.69
N SER A 299 -2.60 7.33 -24.45
CA SER A 299 -4.03 7.28 -24.11
C SER A 299 -4.61 5.87 -24.12
N THR A 300 -4.13 5.01 -25.02
CA THR A 300 -4.56 3.60 -25.08
C THR A 300 -4.15 2.85 -23.84
N ILE A 301 -2.88 2.95 -23.42
CA ILE A 301 -2.36 2.29 -22.24
C ILE A 301 -3.07 2.82 -20.98
N MET A 302 -3.20 4.15 -20.86
CA MET A 302 -3.85 4.77 -19.70
C MET A 302 -5.31 4.37 -19.57
N LEU A 303 -6.08 4.40 -20.66
CA LEU A 303 -7.50 4.04 -20.63
C LEU A 303 -7.71 2.54 -20.38
N ALA A 304 -6.90 1.68 -20.98
CA ALA A 304 -6.97 0.24 -20.73
C ALA A 304 -6.61 -0.09 -19.28
N GLY A 305 -5.50 0.44 -18.77
CA GLY A 305 -5.09 0.27 -17.38
C GLY A 305 -6.12 0.82 -16.40
N PHE A 306 -6.70 1.96 -16.73
CA PHE A 306 -7.75 2.58 -15.94
C PHE A 306 -9.03 1.72 -15.86
N ILE A 307 -9.60 1.27 -17.00
CA ILE A 307 -10.79 0.41 -17.02
C ILE A 307 -10.54 -0.86 -16.20
N THR A 308 -9.33 -1.42 -16.31
CA THR A 308 -8.93 -2.60 -15.54
C THR A 308 -8.87 -2.30 -14.05
N MET A 309 -8.23 -1.19 -13.63
CA MET A 309 -8.12 -0.80 -12.23
C MET A 309 -9.50 -0.55 -11.61
N VAL A 310 -10.38 0.20 -12.29
CA VAL A 310 -11.77 0.42 -11.86
C VAL A 310 -12.52 -0.88 -11.71
N GLY A 311 -12.43 -1.75 -12.72
CA GLY A 311 -13.12 -3.03 -12.72
C GLY A 311 -12.69 -3.91 -11.53
N VAL A 312 -11.37 -3.97 -11.23
CA VAL A 312 -10.84 -4.72 -10.09
C VAL A 312 -11.34 -4.14 -8.77
N VAL A 313 -11.21 -2.82 -8.57
CA VAL A 313 -11.64 -2.17 -7.31
C VAL A 313 -13.13 -2.32 -7.07
N LEU A 314 -13.97 -2.17 -8.11
CA LEU A 314 -15.42 -2.38 -7.99
C LEU A 314 -15.74 -3.84 -7.64
N THR A 315 -15.02 -4.80 -8.26
CA THR A 315 -15.21 -6.22 -7.96
C THR A 315 -14.87 -6.55 -6.51
N ASP A 316 -13.80 -5.99 -5.98
CA ASP A 316 -13.39 -6.20 -4.58
C ASP A 316 -14.37 -5.53 -3.59
N SER A 317 -14.96 -4.39 -3.99
CA SER A 317 -15.84 -3.61 -3.10
C SER A 317 -17.29 -4.13 -3.06
N MET A 318 -17.71 -4.94 -4.02
CA MET A 318 -19.11 -5.35 -4.18
C MET A 318 -19.23 -6.87 -4.38
N SER A 319 -19.65 -7.59 -3.32
CA SER A 319 -19.84 -9.05 -3.36
C SER A 319 -20.82 -9.53 -4.45
N ILE A 320 -21.82 -8.72 -4.79
CA ILE A 320 -22.80 -9.02 -5.85
C ILE A 320 -22.16 -9.19 -7.23
N ILE A 321 -21.02 -8.52 -7.48
CA ILE A 321 -20.32 -8.55 -8.77
C ILE A 321 -19.27 -9.67 -8.80
N GLN A 322 -18.97 -10.30 -7.66
CA GLN A 322 -18.03 -11.42 -7.57
C GLN A 322 -18.68 -12.67 -8.18
N SER A 323 -18.41 -12.90 -9.45
CA SER A 323 -18.99 -13.98 -10.25
C SER A 323 -17.96 -14.50 -11.25
N PRO A 324 -18.00 -15.79 -11.62
CA PRO A 324 -17.15 -16.35 -12.67
C PRO A 324 -17.25 -15.61 -14.01
N TRP A 325 -18.36 -14.93 -14.25
CA TRP A 325 -18.59 -14.16 -15.48
C TRP A 325 -17.99 -12.76 -15.45
N ASN A 326 -17.45 -12.31 -14.31
CA ASN A 326 -16.79 -11.01 -14.19
C ASN A 326 -15.30 -11.11 -14.58
N PRO A 327 -14.86 -10.49 -15.70
CA PRO A 327 -13.48 -10.61 -16.18
C PRO A 327 -12.45 -9.93 -15.27
N PHE A 328 -12.87 -9.05 -14.36
CA PHE A 328 -11.96 -8.33 -13.46
C PHE A 328 -11.57 -9.14 -12.21
N GLN A 329 -12.30 -10.20 -11.88
CA GLN A 329 -11.99 -11.08 -10.76
C GLN A 329 -10.66 -11.84 -10.95
N PHE A 330 -10.26 -12.09 -12.20
CA PHE A 330 -9.03 -12.83 -12.52
C PHE A 330 -7.73 -12.04 -12.28
N PHE A 331 -7.82 -10.72 -12.10
CA PHE A 331 -6.63 -9.87 -11.93
C PHE A 331 -5.96 -10.03 -10.57
N ARG A 332 -6.66 -10.57 -9.57
CA ARG A 332 -6.15 -10.89 -8.22
C ARG A 332 -6.20 -12.39 -7.96
N ALA A 333 -5.67 -13.16 -8.92
CA ALA A 333 -5.72 -14.60 -8.91
C ALA A 333 -5.16 -15.25 -7.63
N ASP A 334 -4.11 -14.70 -7.05
CA ASP A 334 -3.49 -15.15 -5.81
C ASP A 334 -4.41 -15.03 -4.59
N GLN A 335 -5.07 -13.88 -4.41
CA GLN A 335 -6.02 -13.67 -3.32
C GLN A 335 -7.28 -14.52 -3.49
N PHE A 336 -7.79 -14.57 -4.72
CA PHE A 336 -8.95 -15.38 -5.07
C PHE A 336 -8.73 -16.88 -4.81
N LEU A 337 -7.49 -17.37 -4.95
CA LEU A 337 -7.11 -18.77 -4.73
C LEU A 337 -6.63 -19.06 -3.30
N MET A 338 -6.65 -18.09 -2.37
CA MET A 338 -6.47 -18.35 -0.95
C MET A 338 -7.75 -18.89 -0.30
N GLU A 339 -8.90 -18.54 -0.85
CA GLU A 339 -10.20 -19.07 -0.48
C GLU A 339 -10.60 -20.21 -1.41
N MET A 340 -11.44 -21.15 -0.96
CA MET A 340 -12.02 -22.16 -1.84
C MET A 340 -12.88 -21.44 -2.88
N PRO A 341 -12.57 -21.55 -4.18
CA PRO A 341 -13.41 -20.94 -5.20
C PRO A 341 -14.80 -21.57 -5.21
N ALA A 342 -15.84 -20.75 -5.13
CA ALA A 342 -17.24 -21.20 -5.16
C ALA A 342 -17.59 -22.03 -6.42
N HIS A 343 -16.76 -21.93 -7.47
CA HIS A 343 -16.96 -22.64 -8.74
C HIS A 343 -15.63 -23.20 -9.28
N PRO A 344 -15.66 -24.25 -10.10
CA PRO A 344 -14.46 -24.83 -10.72
C PRO A 344 -13.67 -23.80 -11.54
N ILE A 345 -12.35 -23.80 -11.42
CA ILE A 345 -11.44 -22.85 -12.11
C ILE A 345 -11.62 -22.88 -13.64
N GLY A 346 -11.99 -24.04 -14.20
CA GLY A 346 -12.33 -24.16 -15.61
C GLY A 346 -13.43 -23.21 -16.09
N LEU A 347 -14.41 -22.91 -15.22
CA LEU A 347 -15.49 -21.98 -15.57
C LEU A 347 -14.97 -20.54 -15.71
N TYR A 348 -14.03 -20.13 -14.86
CA TYR A 348 -13.37 -18.82 -14.94
C TYR A 348 -12.51 -18.72 -16.20
N ALA A 349 -11.81 -19.79 -16.57
CA ALA A 349 -11.02 -19.84 -17.81
C ALA A 349 -11.93 -19.71 -19.06
N ILE A 350 -13.06 -20.41 -19.09
CA ILE A 350 -14.05 -20.31 -20.18
C ILE A 350 -14.59 -18.88 -20.28
N SER A 351 -14.97 -18.27 -19.15
CA SER A 351 -15.42 -16.89 -19.10
C SER A 351 -14.39 -15.91 -19.67
N ALA A 352 -13.10 -16.05 -19.30
CA ALA A 352 -12.02 -15.21 -19.81
C ALA A 352 -11.86 -15.33 -21.34
N ILE A 353 -11.97 -16.54 -21.88
CA ILE A 353 -11.93 -16.80 -23.32
C ILE A 353 -13.13 -16.14 -24.01
N LEU A 354 -14.34 -16.29 -23.45
CA LEU A 354 -15.56 -15.68 -24.01
C LEU A 354 -15.48 -14.14 -24.04
N TRP A 355 -15.02 -13.52 -22.96
CA TRP A 355 -14.82 -12.08 -22.91
C TRP A 355 -13.75 -11.61 -23.92
N SER A 356 -12.64 -12.33 -24.00
CA SER A 356 -11.59 -12.05 -25.00
C SER A 356 -12.11 -12.16 -26.42
N ALA A 357 -12.90 -13.20 -26.72
CA ALA A 357 -13.54 -13.39 -28.03
C ALA A 357 -14.58 -12.29 -28.34
N ALA A 358 -15.40 -11.90 -27.36
CA ALA A 358 -16.39 -10.83 -27.51
C ALA A 358 -15.72 -9.47 -27.79
N LEU A 359 -14.69 -9.09 -27.04
CA LEU A 359 -13.93 -7.86 -27.27
C LEU A 359 -13.18 -7.88 -28.61
N PHE A 360 -12.61 -9.04 -28.97
CA PHE A 360 -11.95 -9.20 -30.27
C PHE A 360 -12.94 -9.04 -31.41
N THR A 361 -14.11 -9.64 -31.30
CA THR A 361 -15.21 -9.51 -32.27
C THR A 361 -15.70 -8.07 -32.36
N ALA A 362 -15.90 -7.39 -31.23
CA ALA A 362 -16.22 -5.96 -31.21
C ALA A 362 -15.14 -5.12 -31.91
N THR A 363 -13.86 -5.46 -31.78
CA THR A 363 -12.74 -4.78 -32.45
C THR A 363 -12.82 -4.93 -33.99
N LEU A 364 -13.35 -6.04 -34.46
CA LEU A 364 -13.55 -6.26 -35.93
C LEU A 364 -14.70 -5.43 -36.52
N PHE A 365 -15.81 -5.34 -35.76
CA PHE A 365 -17.03 -4.67 -36.27
C PHE A 365 -17.01 -3.15 -36.10
N LEU A 366 -16.35 -2.65 -35.05
CA LEU A 366 -16.25 -1.21 -34.84
C LEU A 366 -15.39 -0.53 -35.93
N ARG A 367 -15.93 0.54 -36.53
CA ARG A 367 -15.15 1.38 -37.43
C ARG A 367 -14.01 2.05 -36.67
N GLU A 368 -12.87 2.14 -37.32
CA GLU A 368 -11.72 2.83 -36.71
C GLU A 368 -12.04 4.31 -36.48
N GLY A 369 -11.86 4.75 -35.26
CA GLY A 369 -12.02 6.15 -34.90
C GLY A 369 -10.91 7.00 -35.54
N GLU A 370 -11.27 7.88 -36.45
CA GLU A 370 -10.35 8.89 -37.01
C GLU A 370 -10.27 10.14 -36.11
N ARG A 371 -11.19 10.29 -35.17
CA ARG A 371 -11.34 11.47 -34.31
C ARG A 371 -10.56 11.26 -33.02
N GLY A 372 -9.73 12.25 -32.62
CA GLY A 372 -9.26 12.38 -31.25
C GLY A 372 -10.47 12.59 -30.31
N LEU A 373 -10.39 12.17 -29.04
CA LEU A 373 -11.43 12.37 -28.02
C LEU A 373 -11.91 13.83 -27.90
N PHE A 374 -11.14 14.77 -28.44
CA PHE A 374 -11.50 16.19 -28.49
C PHE A 374 -11.36 16.71 -29.94
N LYS A 375 -12.48 17.12 -30.55
CA LYS A 375 -12.49 17.92 -31.79
C LYS A 375 -11.94 19.31 -31.48
N THR A 376 -10.77 19.64 -32.00
CA THR A 376 -10.30 21.03 -32.04
C THR A 376 -10.35 21.52 -33.47
N SER A 377 -11.53 22.01 -33.90
CA SER A 377 -11.66 22.87 -35.06
C SER A 377 -11.80 24.32 -34.57
N GLU A 378 -10.68 24.96 -34.35
CA GLU A 378 -10.64 26.43 -34.30
C GLU A 378 -9.89 26.91 -35.54
N GLU A 379 -10.58 27.65 -36.41
CA GLU A 379 -9.97 28.40 -37.48
C GLU A 379 -8.97 29.42 -36.94
N LEU A 380 -7.75 29.36 -37.44
CA LEU A 380 -6.67 30.29 -37.08
C LEU A 380 -7.01 31.70 -37.60
N LYS A 381 -7.38 32.61 -36.69
CA LYS A 381 -7.41 34.04 -37.04
C LYS A 381 -5.99 34.53 -37.32
N PRO A 382 -5.74 35.27 -38.43
CA PRO A 382 -4.38 35.72 -38.74
C PRO A 382 -3.83 36.68 -37.68
N TYR A 383 -2.55 36.49 -37.38
CA TYR A 383 -1.77 37.28 -36.40
C TYR A 383 -1.56 38.71 -36.91
N ARG A 384 -2.09 39.71 -36.21
CA ARG A 384 -1.77 41.12 -36.47
C ARG A 384 -0.38 41.46 -35.91
N LYS A 385 0.53 41.89 -36.78
CA LYS A 385 1.83 42.48 -36.43
C LYS A 385 1.59 43.77 -35.63
N GLY A 386 2.00 43.79 -34.37
CA GLY A 386 2.13 44.98 -33.53
C GLY A 386 3.37 44.85 -32.66
N GLU A 387 4.14 45.90 -32.50
CA GLU A 387 5.30 45.96 -31.60
C GLU A 387 4.87 45.59 -30.19
N THR A 388 5.40 44.49 -29.65
CA THR A 388 4.95 43.94 -28.37
C THR A 388 5.97 44.25 -27.29
N LYS A 389 5.56 44.98 -26.20
CA LYS A 389 6.31 45.12 -24.97
C LYS A 389 6.72 43.75 -24.46
N HIS A 390 7.90 43.61 -23.87
CA HIS A 390 8.52 42.32 -23.46
C HIS A 390 7.59 41.34 -22.70
N LEU A 391 6.76 41.85 -21.78
CA LEU A 391 5.78 41.07 -21.01
C LEU A 391 4.69 40.47 -21.92
N ARG A 392 4.25 41.23 -22.96
CA ARG A 392 3.23 40.75 -23.90
C ARG A 392 3.78 39.65 -24.79
N ALA A 393 5.12 39.69 -25.10
CA ALA A 393 5.77 38.62 -25.86
C ALA A 393 5.87 37.33 -25.04
N VAL A 394 6.16 37.37 -23.74
CA VAL A 394 6.21 36.20 -22.83
C VAL A 394 4.82 35.56 -22.77
N TRP A 395 3.76 36.35 -22.55
CA TRP A 395 2.38 35.89 -22.49
C TRP A 395 1.92 35.23 -23.82
N ASN A 396 2.21 35.87 -24.96
CA ASN A 396 1.87 35.32 -26.27
C ASN A 396 2.60 33.98 -26.53
N ASN A 397 3.86 33.83 -26.09
CA ASN A 397 4.58 32.58 -26.19
C ASN A 397 3.99 31.49 -25.26
N GLY A 398 3.53 31.84 -24.08
CA GLY A 398 2.79 30.95 -23.19
C GLY A 398 1.46 30.49 -23.83
N LEU A 399 0.69 31.38 -24.40
CA LEU A 399 -0.54 31.05 -25.13
C LEU A 399 -0.28 30.17 -26.36
N PHE A 400 0.84 30.37 -27.05
CA PHE A 400 1.24 29.49 -28.18
C PHE A 400 1.51 28.05 -27.66
N GLU A 401 2.24 27.88 -26.55
CA GLU A 401 2.48 26.57 -25.94
C GLU A 401 1.17 25.93 -25.41
N TRP A 402 0.25 26.74 -24.86
CA TRP A 402 -1.10 26.26 -24.49
C TRP A 402 -1.86 25.67 -25.68
N ARG A 403 -1.94 26.41 -26.80
CA ARG A 403 -2.62 25.94 -28.03
C ARG A 403 -1.99 24.68 -28.58
N LYS A 404 -0.65 24.59 -28.55
CA LYS A 404 0.12 23.41 -28.99
C LYS A 404 -0.18 22.19 -28.12
N THR A 405 -0.19 22.33 -26.79
CA THR A 405 -0.45 21.26 -25.84
C THR A 405 -1.92 20.83 -25.85
N ARG A 406 -2.86 21.79 -25.95
CA ARG A 406 -4.29 21.50 -26.13
C ARG A 406 -4.57 20.70 -27.41
N ARG A 407 -3.90 21.00 -28.53
CA ARG A 407 -4.01 20.23 -29.78
C ARG A 407 -3.48 18.79 -29.62
N ARG A 408 -2.51 18.55 -28.79
CA ARG A 408 -2.01 17.20 -28.49
C ARG A 408 -2.99 16.39 -27.60
N GLY A 409 -3.85 17.04 -26.83
CA GLY A 409 -4.89 16.46 -26.01
C GLY A 409 -4.38 15.67 -24.77
N LEU A 410 -3.06 15.54 -24.61
CA LEU A 410 -2.46 14.69 -23.57
C LEU A 410 -2.78 15.14 -22.14
N VAL A 411 -2.76 16.45 -21.88
CA VAL A 411 -3.08 17.00 -20.54
C VAL A 411 -4.54 16.71 -20.18
N GLY A 412 -5.47 16.94 -21.12
CA GLY A 412 -6.89 16.64 -20.88
C GLY A 412 -7.15 15.15 -20.62
N GLN A 413 -6.50 14.28 -21.38
CA GLN A 413 -6.59 12.83 -21.19
C GLN A 413 -6.03 12.41 -19.82
N SER A 414 -4.90 12.99 -19.40
CA SER A 414 -4.30 12.71 -18.07
C SER A 414 -5.19 13.21 -16.94
N LEU A 415 -5.83 14.36 -17.09
CA LEU A 415 -6.79 14.87 -16.10
C LEU A 415 -7.99 13.95 -15.95
N ILE A 416 -8.54 13.45 -17.06
CA ILE A 416 -9.62 12.45 -17.01
C ILE A 416 -9.16 11.21 -16.23
N VAL A 417 -7.98 10.66 -16.54
CA VAL A 417 -7.43 9.49 -15.85
C VAL A 417 -7.25 9.76 -14.36
N LEU A 418 -6.67 10.91 -13.97
CA LEU A 418 -6.49 11.29 -12.57
C LEU A 418 -7.82 11.50 -11.85
N SER A 419 -8.81 12.14 -12.50
CA SER A 419 -10.15 12.33 -11.93
C SER A 419 -10.85 11.01 -11.67
N ILE A 420 -10.73 10.08 -12.60
CA ILE A 420 -11.34 8.78 -12.48
C ILE A 420 -10.57 7.93 -11.43
N ALA A 421 -9.23 8.03 -11.34
CA ALA A 421 -8.47 7.42 -10.25
C ALA A 421 -8.88 7.96 -8.88
N ALA A 422 -9.22 9.25 -8.78
CA ALA A 422 -9.76 9.85 -7.56
C ALA A 422 -11.13 9.24 -7.16
N VAL A 423 -12.03 9.05 -8.14
CA VAL A 423 -13.34 8.38 -7.89
C VAL A 423 -13.15 6.95 -7.43
N VAL A 424 -12.26 6.18 -8.07
CA VAL A 424 -11.96 4.80 -7.67
C VAL A 424 -11.35 4.74 -6.28
N GLY A 425 -10.38 5.63 -6.00
CA GLY A 425 -9.79 5.76 -4.66
C GLY A 425 -10.83 6.07 -3.59
N TYR A 426 -11.80 6.93 -3.92
CA TYR A 426 -12.93 7.22 -3.03
C TYR A 426 -13.73 5.98 -2.68
N PHE A 427 -14.17 5.19 -3.66
CA PHE A 427 -14.94 3.98 -3.41
C PHE A 427 -14.15 2.92 -2.63
N TYR A 428 -12.84 2.80 -2.89
CA TYR A 428 -11.96 1.92 -2.13
C TYR A 428 -11.89 2.34 -0.64
N VAL A 429 -11.70 3.64 -0.37
CA VAL A 429 -11.68 4.16 1.01
C VAL A 429 -13.06 4.02 1.67
N ALA A 430 -14.15 4.32 0.94
CA ALA A 430 -15.51 4.18 1.45
C ALA A 430 -15.84 2.75 1.87
N ALA A 431 -15.36 1.74 1.12
CA ALA A 431 -15.51 0.33 1.49
C ALA A 431 -14.76 0.02 2.80
N GLN A 432 -13.51 0.49 2.95
CA GLN A 432 -12.73 0.30 4.18
C GLN A 432 -13.38 0.98 5.40
N VAL A 433 -13.88 2.21 5.22
CA VAL A 433 -14.57 2.94 6.30
C VAL A 433 -15.81 2.17 6.75
N LYS A 434 -16.62 1.69 5.78
CA LYS A 434 -17.85 0.93 6.09
C LYS A 434 -17.57 -0.39 6.80
N GLU A 435 -16.48 -1.07 6.45
CA GLU A 435 -16.04 -2.30 7.12
C GLU A 435 -15.64 -2.01 8.57
N LYS A 436 -14.77 -1.01 8.81
CA LYS A 436 -14.35 -0.60 10.17
C LYS A 436 -15.50 -0.08 11.02
N GLU A 437 -16.44 0.65 10.42
CA GLU A 437 -17.67 1.10 11.08
C GLU A 437 -18.51 -0.09 11.53
N LYS A 438 -18.71 -1.06 10.65
CA LYS A 438 -19.43 -2.29 10.95
C LYS A 438 -18.77 -3.07 12.09
N GLU A 439 -17.47 -3.30 12.02
CA GLU A 439 -16.70 -3.97 13.09
C GLU A 439 -16.84 -3.26 14.44
N ALA A 440 -16.76 -1.92 14.45
CA ALA A 440 -16.89 -1.15 15.67
C ALA A 440 -18.30 -1.27 16.28
N LEU A 441 -19.35 -1.19 15.45
CA LEU A 441 -20.75 -1.29 15.92
C LEU A 441 -21.12 -2.72 16.35
N GLU A 442 -20.65 -3.73 15.64
CA GLU A 442 -20.81 -5.14 16.01
C GLU A 442 -20.06 -5.45 17.32
N GLY A 443 -18.85 -4.88 17.51
CA GLY A 443 -18.10 -4.96 18.74
C GLY A 443 -18.87 -4.38 19.94
N LEU A 444 -19.47 -3.20 19.79
CA LEU A 444 -20.32 -2.60 20.83
C LEU A 444 -21.55 -3.46 21.14
N ALA A 445 -22.23 -3.99 20.11
CA ALA A 445 -23.39 -4.85 20.29
C ALA A 445 -23.03 -6.16 21.00
N SER A 446 -21.89 -6.75 20.65
CA SER A 446 -21.36 -7.97 21.30
C SER A 446 -21.04 -7.74 22.79
N ILE A 447 -20.50 -6.57 23.16
CA ILE A 447 -20.23 -6.23 24.57
C ILE A 447 -21.54 -6.17 25.35
N VAL A 448 -22.57 -5.48 24.82
CA VAL A 448 -23.87 -5.39 25.47
C VAL A 448 -24.50 -6.78 25.66
N GLU A 449 -24.42 -7.64 24.65
CA GLU A 449 -25.02 -8.98 24.69
C GLU A 449 -24.24 -9.92 25.65
N LYS A 450 -22.92 -9.94 25.56
CA LYS A 450 -22.08 -10.89 26.30
C LYS A 450 -21.87 -10.53 27.76
N THR A 451 -22.02 -9.28 28.15
CA THR A 451 -21.81 -8.88 29.54
C THR A 451 -22.72 -9.64 30.50
N GLU A 452 -24.03 -9.70 30.22
CA GLU A 452 -25.00 -10.40 31.08
C GLU A 452 -25.02 -11.92 30.88
N THR A 453 -24.69 -12.40 29.66
CA THR A 453 -24.80 -13.82 29.31
C THR A 453 -23.53 -14.63 29.57
N GLU A 454 -22.36 -14.00 29.49
CA GLU A 454 -21.07 -14.69 29.58
C GLU A 454 -20.16 -14.09 30.67
N THR A 455 -19.94 -12.74 30.66
CA THR A 455 -18.92 -12.10 31.49
C THR A 455 -19.28 -12.07 32.97
N ILE A 456 -20.51 -11.67 33.31
CA ILE A 456 -20.95 -11.61 34.71
C ILE A 456 -21.09 -13.01 35.30
N PRO A 457 -21.73 -14.02 34.63
CA PRO A 457 -21.75 -15.38 35.11
C PRO A 457 -20.36 -15.98 35.37
N TYR A 458 -19.39 -15.71 34.50
CA TYR A 458 -18.00 -16.16 34.66
C TYR A 458 -17.38 -15.64 35.96
N TYR A 459 -17.53 -14.34 36.28
CA TYR A 459 -16.97 -13.79 37.52
C TYR A 459 -17.76 -14.27 38.77
N LEU A 460 -19.05 -14.48 38.67
CA LEU A 460 -19.85 -15.03 39.77
C LEU A 460 -19.45 -16.48 40.14
N GLU A 461 -19.08 -17.28 39.13
CA GLU A 461 -18.54 -18.61 39.36
C GLU A 461 -17.23 -18.56 40.15
N PHE A 462 -16.32 -17.66 39.85
CA PHE A 462 -15.10 -17.44 40.61
C PHE A 462 -15.38 -16.96 42.05
N ILE A 463 -16.33 -16.08 42.24
CA ILE A 463 -16.74 -15.61 43.58
C ILE A 463 -17.23 -16.83 44.39
N GLN A 464 -18.08 -17.66 43.82
CA GLN A 464 -18.59 -18.85 44.47
C GLN A 464 -17.44 -19.84 44.84
N GLU A 465 -16.48 -20.01 43.93
CA GLU A 465 -15.30 -20.86 44.23
C GLU A 465 -14.47 -20.27 45.38
N MET A 466 -14.25 -18.94 45.44
CA MET A 466 -13.54 -18.29 46.53
C MET A 466 -14.29 -18.41 47.86
N GLU A 467 -15.62 -18.26 47.88
CA GLU A 467 -16.46 -18.47 49.05
C GLU A 467 -16.34 -19.90 49.59
N GLU A 468 -16.31 -20.92 48.71
CA GLU A 468 -16.08 -22.31 49.10
C GLU A 468 -14.66 -22.52 49.71
N ARG A 469 -13.65 -21.88 49.14
CA ARG A 469 -12.26 -21.90 49.64
C ARG A 469 -12.16 -21.24 51.03
N ILE A 470 -12.85 -20.12 51.26
CA ILE A 470 -12.96 -19.47 52.57
C ILE A 470 -13.59 -20.41 53.58
N ALA A 471 -14.73 -21.04 53.21
CA ALA A 471 -15.39 -22.01 54.11
C ALA A 471 -14.49 -23.19 54.48
N LYS A 472 -13.73 -23.75 53.53
CA LYS A 472 -12.76 -24.82 53.74
C LYS A 472 -11.56 -24.39 54.64
N ALA A 473 -11.02 -23.18 54.44
CA ALA A 473 -9.94 -22.63 55.26
C ALA A 473 -10.40 -22.38 56.70
N ASN A 474 -11.57 -21.77 56.90
CA ASN A 474 -12.15 -21.54 58.21
C ASN A 474 -12.41 -22.85 58.96
N ALA A 475 -12.82 -23.93 58.27
CA ALA A 475 -13.01 -25.26 58.83
C ALA A 475 -11.66 -25.89 59.32
N LYS A 476 -10.54 -25.48 58.72
CA LYS A 476 -9.17 -25.90 59.13
C LYS A 476 -8.58 -24.99 60.21
N GLY A 477 -9.28 -23.94 60.67
CA GLY A 477 -8.80 -22.98 61.68
C GLY A 477 -7.91 -21.89 61.14
N GLU A 478 -7.90 -21.69 59.83
CA GLU A 478 -7.21 -20.59 59.14
C GLU A 478 -8.20 -19.44 58.90
N ASP A 479 -7.71 -18.19 58.82
CA ASP A 479 -8.55 -17.04 58.50
C ASP A 479 -8.73 -16.96 56.95
N GLY A 480 -9.77 -17.65 56.45
CA GLY A 480 -10.05 -17.74 55.01
C GLY A 480 -10.40 -16.39 54.38
N GLU A 481 -10.99 -15.48 55.14
CA GLU A 481 -11.36 -14.14 54.66
C GLU A 481 -10.12 -13.27 54.45
N PHE A 482 -9.14 -13.39 55.31
CA PHE A 482 -7.84 -12.73 55.14
C PHE A 482 -7.06 -13.27 53.92
N ILE A 483 -7.21 -14.58 53.62
CA ILE A 483 -6.48 -15.19 52.48
C ILE A 483 -7.15 -14.94 51.13
N TYR A 484 -8.47 -14.99 51.06
CA TYR A 484 -9.22 -14.98 49.79
C TYR A 484 -10.19 -13.80 49.63
N GLY A 485 -10.49 -13.03 50.70
CA GLY A 485 -11.49 -11.96 50.68
C GLY A 485 -11.19 -10.85 49.66
N ASP A 486 -9.91 -10.47 49.52
CA ASP A 486 -9.48 -9.46 48.51
C ASP A 486 -9.80 -9.87 47.08
N ASN A 487 -9.81 -11.17 46.77
CA ASN A 487 -10.17 -11.68 45.46
C ASN A 487 -11.66 -11.48 45.17
N ILE A 488 -12.54 -11.72 46.17
CA ILE A 488 -13.98 -11.49 46.03
C ILE A 488 -14.27 -10.02 45.79
N VAL A 489 -13.62 -9.11 46.51
CA VAL A 489 -13.75 -7.65 46.29
C VAL A 489 -13.36 -7.31 44.88
N ARG A 490 -12.21 -7.80 44.37
CA ARG A 490 -11.72 -7.55 43.03
C ARG A 490 -12.65 -8.08 41.94
N PHE A 491 -13.23 -9.28 42.11
CA PHE A 491 -14.18 -9.81 41.14
C PHE A 491 -15.49 -9.03 41.12
N ASN A 492 -15.96 -8.52 42.24
CA ASN A 492 -17.12 -7.61 42.27
C ASN A 492 -16.81 -6.29 41.56
N GLU A 493 -15.62 -5.73 41.74
CA GLU A 493 -15.18 -4.53 40.96
C GLU A 493 -15.19 -4.81 39.45
N TYR A 494 -14.73 -5.98 39.00
CA TYR A 494 -14.78 -6.37 37.58
C TYR A 494 -16.21 -6.50 37.05
N ILE A 495 -17.16 -6.99 37.86
CA ILE A 495 -18.58 -7.06 37.51
C ILE A 495 -19.16 -5.66 37.34
N ASP A 496 -18.87 -4.76 38.28
CA ASP A 496 -19.38 -3.38 38.23
C ASP A 496 -18.81 -2.62 37.03
N GLU A 497 -17.51 -2.80 36.75
CA GLU A 497 -16.85 -2.26 35.56
C GLU A 497 -17.46 -2.81 34.26
N ALA A 498 -17.74 -4.12 34.18
CA ALA A 498 -18.36 -4.73 33.01
C ALA A 498 -19.77 -4.18 32.76
N ARG A 499 -20.55 -3.95 33.83
CA ARG A 499 -21.87 -3.31 33.73
C ARG A 499 -21.79 -1.87 33.25
N GLU A 500 -20.83 -1.08 33.77
CA GLU A 500 -20.62 0.29 33.33
C GLU A 500 -20.20 0.34 31.85
N GLN A 501 -19.31 -0.55 31.43
CA GLN A 501 -18.89 -0.68 30.04
C GLN A 501 -20.06 -1.02 29.10
N ALA A 502 -20.91 -1.99 29.52
CA ALA A 502 -22.11 -2.36 28.74
C ALA A 502 -23.13 -1.21 28.66
N TYR A 503 -23.36 -0.49 29.74
CA TYR A 503 -24.24 0.69 29.76
C TYR A 503 -23.73 1.79 28.83
N LEU A 504 -22.43 2.10 28.87
CA LEU A 504 -21.83 3.07 27.96
C LEU A 504 -21.88 2.61 26.50
N ALA A 505 -21.67 1.31 26.23
CA ALA A 505 -21.78 0.74 24.88
C ALA A 505 -23.20 0.83 24.33
N GLU A 506 -24.24 0.55 25.13
CA GLU A 506 -25.65 0.71 24.74
C GLU A 506 -25.97 2.17 24.40
N ARG A 507 -25.54 3.11 25.25
CA ARG A 507 -25.68 4.55 24.98
C ARG A 507 -24.97 4.96 23.72
N ALA A 508 -23.74 4.46 23.47
CA ALA A 508 -22.97 4.71 22.26
C ALA A 508 -23.70 4.25 20.99
N LEU A 509 -24.29 3.02 21.00
CA LEU A 509 -25.10 2.51 19.90
C LEU A 509 -26.35 3.36 19.63
N SER A 510 -27.05 3.76 20.70
CA SER A 510 -28.24 4.62 20.62
C SER A 510 -27.88 6.00 20.09
N GLY A 511 -26.81 6.61 20.59
CA GLY A 511 -26.29 7.92 20.13
C GLY A 511 -25.87 7.88 18.67
N TYR A 512 -25.14 6.84 18.27
CA TYR A 512 -24.67 6.66 16.88
C TYR A 512 -25.83 6.66 15.88
N LYS A 513 -26.92 5.93 16.19
CA LYS A 513 -28.14 5.91 15.36
C LYS A 513 -28.83 7.27 15.24
N LYS A 514 -28.67 8.14 16.24
CA LYS A 514 -29.24 9.51 16.28
C LYS A 514 -28.30 10.58 15.76
N GLN A 515 -27.07 10.20 15.34
CA GLN A 515 -25.98 11.12 14.98
C GLN A 515 -25.55 12.04 16.14
N ASP A 516 -25.70 11.56 17.38
CA ASP A 516 -25.16 12.16 18.59
C ASP A 516 -23.87 11.41 18.96
N TRP A 517 -22.72 12.05 18.76
CA TRP A 517 -21.42 11.41 18.86
C TRP A 517 -20.83 11.39 20.27
N ALA A 518 -21.32 12.24 21.16
CA ALA A 518 -20.79 12.36 22.52
C ALA A 518 -20.83 11.03 23.31
N PRO A 519 -21.92 10.24 23.32
CA PRO A 519 -21.95 8.95 24.00
C PRO A 519 -20.96 7.91 23.44
N PHE A 520 -20.68 7.99 22.14
CA PHE A 520 -19.70 7.11 21.52
C PHE A 520 -18.29 7.42 22.01
N TYR A 521 -17.94 8.72 22.13
CA TYR A 521 -16.67 9.13 22.71
C TYR A 521 -16.57 8.84 24.20
N ASP A 522 -17.67 8.96 24.96
CA ASP A 522 -17.70 8.58 26.39
C ASP A 522 -17.30 7.12 26.58
N TYR A 523 -17.87 6.23 25.79
CA TYR A 523 -17.51 4.82 25.81
C TYR A 523 -16.02 4.60 25.46
N GLN A 524 -15.52 5.24 24.37
CA GLN A 524 -14.12 5.08 23.97
C GLN A 524 -13.16 5.63 25.02
N LEU A 525 -13.44 6.81 25.59
CA LEU A 525 -12.59 7.44 26.59
C LEU A 525 -12.54 6.60 27.87
N PHE A 526 -13.68 6.02 28.31
CA PHE A 526 -13.70 5.12 29.44
C PHE A 526 -12.74 3.95 29.26
N ASN A 527 -12.79 3.27 28.12
CA ASN A 527 -11.90 2.15 27.83
C ASN A 527 -10.44 2.59 27.66
N ASP A 528 -10.18 3.73 27.01
CA ASP A 528 -8.81 4.21 26.76
C ASP A 528 -8.12 4.64 28.07
N HIS A 529 -8.81 5.29 28.99
CA HIS A 529 -8.25 5.67 30.30
C HIS A 529 -7.88 4.41 31.10
N ARG A 530 -8.78 3.44 31.15
CA ARG A 530 -8.54 2.18 31.83
C ARG A 530 -7.34 1.40 31.22
N TYR A 531 -7.30 1.35 29.89
CA TYR A 531 -6.17 0.71 29.19
C TYR A 531 -4.86 1.43 29.49
N LEU A 532 -4.86 2.77 29.51
CA LEU A 532 -3.67 3.58 29.79
C LEU A 532 -3.15 3.36 31.22
N GLU A 533 -4.03 3.24 32.22
CA GLU A 533 -3.64 2.95 33.60
C GLU A 533 -2.95 1.60 33.70
N ASN A 534 -3.57 0.56 33.14
CA ASN A 534 -2.98 -0.78 33.10
C ASN A 534 -1.65 -0.79 32.33
N LEU A 535 -1.54 -0.05 31.23
CA LEU A 535 -0.33 0.06 30.43
C LEU A 535 0.80 0.78 31.19
N ARG A 536 0.50 1.82 31.95
CA ARG A 536 1.48 2.51 32.79
C ARG A 536 2.09 1.59 33.84
N GLU A 537 1.29 0.71 34.45
CA GLU A 537 1.76 -0.32 35.39
C GLU A 537 2.60 -1.36 34.67
N PHE A 538 2.12 -1.90 33.53
CA PHE A 538 2.84 -2.87 32.72
C PHE A 538 4.22 -2.35 32.26
N LYS A 539 4.29 -1.12 31.77
CA LYS A 539 5.55 -0.51 31.27
C LYS A 539 6.57 -0.18 32.37
N LYS A 540 6.20 -0.21 33.63
CA LYS A 540 7.19 -0.10 34.73
C LYS A 540 8.14 -1.31 34.74
N HIS A 541 7.67 -2.46 34.28
CA HIS A 541 8.39 -3.73 34.38
C HIS A 541 8.73 -4.37 33.03
N ASN A 542 8.09 -3.93 31.94
CA ASN A 542 8.21 -4.53 30.63
C ASN A 542 8.53 -3.51 29.55
N TYR A 543 9.36 -3.90 28.57
CA TYR A 543 9.63 -3.10 27.39
C TYR A 543 8.45 -3.21 26.40
N SER A 544 8.00 -2.07 25.87
CA SER A 544 7.06 -1.99 24.72
C SER A 544 7.55 -0.90 23.78
N PRO A 545 7.58 -1.14 22.47
CA PRO A 545 8.07 -0.15 21.51
C PRO A 545 7.16 1.07 21.36
N ASP A 546 5.86 0.91 21.64
CA ASP A 546 4.88 2.01 21.63
C ASP A 546 5.13 2.95 22.82
N THR A 547 4.96 4.24 22.60
CA THR A 547 5.12 5.24 23.67
C THR A 547 3.79 5.52 24.39
N ILE A 548 3.84 5.87 25.67
CA ILE A 548 2.66 6.39 26.39
C ILE A 548 2.12 7.66 25.72
N PHE A 549 3.00 8.46 25.11
CA PHE A 549 2.64 9.62 24.31
C PHE A 549 1.56 9.34 23.26
N GLY A 550 1.66 8.20 22.53
CA GLY A 550 0.69 7.82 21.49
C GLY A 550 -0.71 7.55 22.05
N TYR A 551 -0.82 7.00 23.26
CA TYR A 551 -2.11 6.76 23.93
C TYR A 551 -2.67 8.04 24.54
N GLU A 552 -1.86 8.82 25.25
CA GLU A 552 -2.29 10.11 25.85
C GLU A 552 -2.78 11.10 24.77
N THR A 553 -2.06 11.19 23.64
CA THR A 553 -2.49 12.05 22.53
C THR A 553 -3.73 11.51 21.81
N ALA A 554 -3.95 10.18 21.79
CA ALA A 554 -5.18 9.60 21.24
C ALA A 554 -6.40 9.93 22.11
N ILE A 555 -6.26 9.91 23.43
CA ILE A 555 -7.28 10.34 24.39
C ILE A 555 -7.60 11.82 24.17
N ALA A 556 -6.59 12.69 24.21
CA ALA A 556 -6.78 14.13 24.01
C ALA A 556 -7.38 14.47 22.63
N GLN A 557 -7.09 13.67 21.61
CA GLN A 557 -7.73 13.80 20.29
C GLN A 557 -9.23 13.47 20.33
N LYS A 558 -9.64 12.43 21.08
CA LYS A 558 -11.04 12.06 21.24
C LYS A 558 -11.81 13.08 22.07
N GLU A 559 -11.19 13.64 23.11
CA GLU A 559 -11.75 14.75 23.89
C GLU A 559 -12.03 15.95 22.99
N TRP A 560 -11.06 16.34 22.15
CA TRP A 560 -11.23 17.42 21.16
C TRP A 560 -12.39 17.12 20.19
N MET A 561 -12.46 15.89 19.65
CA MET A 561 -13.51 15.49 18.71
C MET A 561 -14.89 15.51 19.37
N LYS A 562 -14.99 15.10 20.66
CA LYS A 562 -16.20 15.18 21.45
C LYS A 562 -16.64 16.63 21.65
N GLU A 563 -15.71 17.51 22.07
CA GLU A 563 -15.97 18.93 22.31
C GLU A 563 -16.50 19.65 21.07
N HIS A 564 -15.96 19.30 19.89
CA HIS A 564 -16.34 19.91 18.62
C HIS A 564 -17.44 19.15 17.87
N ASN A 565 -18.05 18.12 18.49
CA ASN A 565 -19.10 17.28 17.92
C ASN A 565 -18.73 16.72 16.53
N ILE A 566 -17.50 16.23 16.38
CA ILE A 566 -16.98 15.67 15.12
C ILE A 566 -17.40 14.20 15.03
N PRO A 567 -17.93 13.72 13.87
CA PRO A 567 -18.27 12.31 13.68
C PRO A 567 -17.07 11.37 13.93
N PRO A 568 -17.28 10.18 14.50
CA PRO A 568 -16.21 9.24 14.75
C PRO A 568 -15.44 8.86 13.48
N VAL A 569 -14.12 8.84 13.59
CA VAL A 569 -13.22 8.31 12.56
C VAL A 569 -12.62 7.03 13.12
N PHE A 570 -12.98 5.90 12.51
CA PHE A 570 -12.62 4.59 13.04
C PHE A 570 -11.16 4.28 12.82
N ALA A 571 -10.46 3.97 13.91
CA ALA A 571 -9.12 3.44 14.02
C ALA A 571 -8.90 2.93 15.45
N GLY A 572 -7.74 2.36 15.72
CA GLY A 572 -7.31 1.93 17.05
C GLY A 572 -7.21 3.05 18.09
N THR A 573 -6.85 2.69 19.30
CA THR A 573 -6.74 3.55 20.50
C THR A 573 -5.40 4.29 20.59
N TYR A 574 -4.55 4.18 19.57
CA TYR A 574 -3.18 4.64 19.54
C TYR A 574 -2.90 5.56 18.35
N ILE A 575 -2.08 6.59 18.54
CA ILE A 575 -1.54 7.42 17.47
C ILE A 575 -0.06 7.06 17.26
N PRO A 576 0.31 6.35 16.17
CA PRO A 576 1.71 6.11 15.81
C PRO A 576 2.46 7.44 15.69
N ASN A 577 3.62 7.57 16.32
CA ASN A 577 4.30 8.84 16.46
C ASN A 577 5.84 8.71 16.29
N ILE A 578 6.51 9.87 16.21
CA ILE A 578 7.95 9.95 15.98
C ILE A 578 8.81 9.49 17.17
N HIS A 579 8.21 9.37 18.35
CA HIS A 579 8.91 8.97 19.59
C HIS A 579 8.87 7.46 19.83
N ASP A 580 8.17 6.69 18.97
CA ASP A 580 8.09 5.24 19.09
C ASP A 580 9.46 4.58 18.90
N GLN A 581 9.78 3.62 19.78
CA GLN A 581 11.10 3.00 19.89
C GLN A 581 11.16 1.64 19.19
N TRP A 582 10.64 1.57 17.96
CA TRP A 582 10.70 0.34 17.16
C TRP A 582 12.12 0.05 16.70
N LYS A 583 12.63 -1.15 17.02
CA LYS A 583 13.89 -1.64 16.46
C LYS A 583 13.69 -2.07 14.99
N GLU A 584 14.75 -2.06 14.19
CA GLU A 584 14.69 -2.48 12.78
C GLU A 584 14.22 -3.93 12.59
N GLU A 585 14.53 -4.81 13.51
CA GLU A 585 14.08 -6.21 13.53
C GLU A 585 12.54 -6.32 13.60
N HIS A 586 11.84 -5.40 14.27
CA HIS A 586 10.37 -5.33 14.40
C HIS A 586 9.67 -4.48 13.36
N ARG A 587 10.28 -4.29 12.19
CA ARG A 587 9.73 -3.44 11.10
C ARG A 587 8.36 -3.90 10.61
N LYS A 588 8.07 -5.20 10.62
CA LYS A 588 6.75 -5.73 10.21
C LYS A 588 5.67 -5.40 11.23
N GLU A 589 5.97 -5.59 12.50
CA GLU A 589 5.08 -5.27 13.62
C GLU A 589 4.77 -3.77 13.66
N LYS A 590 5.81 -2.92 13.49
CA LYS A 590 5.64 -1.48 13.32
C LYS A 590 4.65 -1.16 12.19
N LYS A 591 4.83 -1.76 11.02
CA LYS A 591 3.95 -1.52 9.87
C LYS A 591 2.52 -2.04 10.11
N ALA A 592 2.38 -3.19 10.79
CA ALA A 592 1.08 -3.73 11.17
C ALA A 592 0.37 -2.79 12.16
N ASN A 593 1.09 -2.29 13.18
CA ASN A 593 0.57 -1.31 14.13
C ASN A 593 0.15 0.01 13.45
N GLU A 594 1.00 0.54 12.56
CA GLU A 594 0.67 1.73 11.77
C GLU A 594 -0.58 1.53 10.90
N MET A 595 -0.75 0.35 10.27
CA MET A 595 -1.92 0.03 9.45
C MET A 595 -3.18 -0.16 10.29
N HIS A 596 -3.09 -0.84 11.43
CA HIS A 596 -4.22 -1.06 12.34
C HIS A 596 -4.74 0.27 12.89
N ASN A 597 -3.85 1.16 13.33
CA ASN A 597 -4.19 2.45 13.92
C ASN A 597 -4.42 3.57 12.90
N ARG A 598 -4.32 3.26 11.59
CA ARG A 598 -4.51 4.25 10.53
C ARG A 598 -5.97 4.70 10.46
N LYS A 599 -6.19 5.98 10.74
CA LYS A 599 -7.52 6.61 10.62
C LYS A 599 -7.88 6.83 9.16
N VAL A 600 -9.12 6.47 8.80
CA VAL A 600 -9.67 6.63 7.46
C VAL A 600 -11.07 7.21 7.54
N ASP A 601 -11.36 8.16 6.65
CA ASP A 601 -12.70 8.72 6.44
C ASP A 601 -12.86 9.07 4.96
N HIS A 602 -14.07 8.98 4.43
CA HIS A 602 -14.39 9.23 3.03
C HIS A 602 -15.11 10.57 2.79
N SER A 603 -15.03 11.51 3.75
CA SER A 603 -15.48 12.89 3.54
C SER A 603 -14.53 13.67 2.62
N GLY A 604 -15.01 14.78 2.04
CA GLY A 604 -14.27 15.56 1.06
C GLY A 604 -12.93 16.09 1.60
N LEU A 605 -12.93 16.78 2.77
CA LEU A 605 -11.72 17.34 3.36
C LEU A 605 -10.75 16.24 3.82
N PHE A 606 -11.26 15.17 4.41
CA PHE A 606 -10.41 14.09 4.88
C PHE A 606 -9.78 13.31 3.70
N SER A 607 -10.49 13.18 2.58
CA SER A 607 -9.93 12.62 1.34
C SER A 607 -8.71 13.42 0.89
N LEU A 608 -8.78 14.77 0.90
CA LEU A 608 -7.64 15.63 0.57
C LEU A 608 -6.50 15.47 1.60
N PHE A 609 -6.82 15.34 2.88
CA PHE A 609 -5.82 15.06 3.92
C PHE A 609 -5.07 13.76 3.65
N MET A 610 -5.77 12.68 3.29
CA MET A 610 -5.14 11.42 2.92
C MET A 610 -4.21 11.56 1.70
N TYR A 611 -4.55 12.39 0.70
CA TYR A 611 -3.64 12.67 -0.42
C TYR A 611 -2.29 13.24 0.04
N PHE A 612 -2.28 14.11 1.05
CA PHE A 612 -1.04 14.63 1.60
C PHE A 612 -0.36 13.63 2.55
N ARG A 613 -1.08 13.05 3.50
CA ARG A 613 -0.56 12.09 4.48
C ARG A 613 0.12 10.88 3.81
N ASP A 614 -0.50 10.35 2.75
CA ASP A 614 -0.06 9.13 2.07
C ASP A 614 0.83 9.44 0.84
N TYR A 615 1.33 10.65 0.70
CA TYR A 615 2.20 11.11 -0.39
C TYR A 615 1.60 11.01 -1.80
N LEU A 616 0.30 10.85 -1.94
CA LEU A 616 -0.38 10.74 -3.25
C LEU A 616 -0.34 12.06 -4.03
N TYR A 617 -0.05 13.19 -3.39
CA TYR A 617 0.10 14.50 -4.05
C TYR A 617 1.26 14.55 -5.07
N PHE A 618 2.23 13.62 -4.97
CA PHE A 618 3.29 13.51 -5.97
C PHE A 618 2.78 12.98 -7.31
N ILE A 619 1.73 12.14 -7.35
CA ILE A 619 1.25 11.50 -8.57
C ILE A 619 0.84 12.53 -9.63
N PRO A 620 -0.10 13.47 -9.36
CA PRO A 620 -0.46 14.49 -10.35
C PRO A 620 0.72 15.40 -10.70
N LEU A 621 1.58 15.75 -9.72
CA LEU A 621 2.73 16.60 -9.96
C LEU A 621 3.72 15.96 -10.92
N LEU A 622 4.15 14.72 -10.69
CA LEU A 622 5.11 14.00 -11.53
C LEU A 622 4.55 13.74 -12.93
N LEU A 623 3.28 13.34 -13.04
CA LEU A 623 2.65 13.11 -14.34
C LEU A 623 2.62 14.38 -15.18
N LEU A 624 2.19 15.49 -14.59
CA LEU A 624 2.10 16.76 -15.29
C LEU A 624 3.50 17.34 -15.59
N LEU A 625 4.47 17.16 -14.70
CA LEU A 625 5.86 17.53 -14.93
C LEU A 625 6.43 16.80 -16.16
N ILE A 626 6.18 15.50 -16.31
CA ILE A 626 6.58 14.71 -17.48
C ILE A 626 5.90 15.22 -18.77
N LEU A 627 4.63 15.63 -18.69
CA LEU A 627 3.87 16.07 -19.87
C LEU A 627 4.25 17.47 -20.35
N VAL A 628 4.50 18.40 -19.45
CA VAL A 628 4.72 19.82 -19.79
C VAL A 628 6.08 20.40 -19.36
N GLY A 629 6.82 19.70 -18.46
CA GLY A 629 8.06 20.21 -17.86
C GLY A 629 9.33 20.09 -18.73
N ALA A 630 9.27 19.40 -19.87
CA ALA A 630 10.47 19.15 -20.71
C ALA A 630 11.14 20.41 -21.30
N GLY A 631 10.49 21.55 -21.33
CA GLY A 631 11.04 22.82 -21.80
C GLY A 631 11.68 22.72 -23.21
N PHE A 632 12.93 23.14 -23.32
CA PHE A 632 13.68 23.09 -24.59
C PHE A 632 14.10 21.68 -24.99
N SER A 633 14.30 20.76 -24.04
CA SER A 633 14.70 19.38 -24.37
C SER A 633 13.59 18.66 -25.16
N GLY A 634 12.33 18.94 -24.89
CA GLY A 634 11.18 18.42 -25.64
C GLY A 634 11.12 18.89 -27.09
N GLU A 635 11.69 20.06 -27.41
CA GLU A 635 11.76 20.62 -28.76
C GLU A 635 13.00 20.13 -29.55
N ARG A 636 14.01 19.58 -28.87
CA ARG A 636 15.25 19.04 -29.46
C ARG A 636 15.15 17.54 -29.79
N GLY A 637 14.00 16.89 -29.53
CA GLY A 637 13.79 15.45 -29.71
C GLY A 637 13.69 15.01 -31.18
N LYS A 638 13.04 13.87 -31.43
CA LYS A 638 12.92 13.23 -32.76
C LYS A 638 12.34 14.10 -33.88
N ARG A 639 11.59 15.15 -33.53
CA ARG A 639 11.10 16.19 -34.46
C ARG A 639 11.53 17.54 -33.94
N PRO A 640 12.70 18.02 -34.31
CA PRO A 640 13.27 19.26 -33.79
C PRO A 640 12.46 20.49 -34.28
N THR A 641 11.59 21.00 -33.42
CA THR A 641 10.79 22.21 -33.65
C THR A 641 11.50 23.47 -33.17
N LEU A 642 12.59 23.31 -32.37
CA LEU A 642 13.36 24.45 -31.86
C LEU A 642 13.94 25.30 -32.98
N HIS A 643 14.49 24.71 -34.07
CA HIS A 643 15.01 25.43 -35.20
C HIS A 643 13.96 26.31 -35.87
N LEU A 644 12.72 25.79 -35.98
CA LEU A 644 11.59 26.59 -36.52
C LEU A 644 11.25 27.76 -35.59
N LEU A 645 11.29 27.54 -34.26
CA LEU A 645 11.06 28.64 -33.31
C LEU A 645 12.21 29.66 -33.29
N GLU A 646 13.41 29.29 -33.60
CA GLU A 646 14.58 30.18 -33.71
C GLU A 646 14.56 31.04 -34.97
N THR A 647 13.83 30.67 -36.05
CA THR A 647 13.64 31.51 -37.24
C THR A 647 12.60 32.62 -37.03
N LEU A 648 11.78 32.53 -35.97
CA LEU A 648 10.83 33.59 -35.64
C LEU A 648 11.55 34.76 -34.93
N PRO A 649 11.06 36.01 -35.07
CA PRO A 649 11.66 37.19 -34.43
C PRO A 649 11.35 37.23 -32.91
N ILE A 650 11.67 36.16 -32.20
CA ILE A 650 11.41 35.94 -30.77
C ILE A 650 12.74 35.71 -30.06
N THR A 651 12.96 36.37 -28.91
CA THR A 651 14.17 36.14 -28.12
C THR A 651 14.08 34.80 -27.38
N LYS A 652 15.19 34.04 -27.34
CA LYS A 652 15.27 32.76 -26.58
C LYS A 652 14.81 32.90 -25.14
N ARG A 653 15.07 34.06 -24.52
CA ARG A 653 14.67 34.37 -23.14
C ARG A 653 13.15 34.48 -23.00
N SER A 654 12.49 35.21 -23.91
CA SER A 654 11.02 35.33 -23.92
C SER A 654 10.35 33.99 -24.20
N LEU A 655 10.94 33.14 -25.08
CA LEU A 655 10.48 31.79 -25.33
C LEU A 655 10.62 30.90 -24.09
N PHE A 656 11.74 30.94 -23.38
CA PHE A 656 11.96 30.20 -22.16
C PHE A 656 10.97 30.60 -21.05
N LEU A 657 10.85 31.91 -20.77
CA LEU A 657 9.90 32.41 -19.76
C LEU A 657 8.46 32.05 -20.10
N GLY A 658 8.07 32.11 -21.40
CA GLY A 658 6.75 31.70 -21.85
C GLY A 658 6.50 30.20 -21.61
N LYS A 659 7.51 29.34 -21.82
CA LYS A 659 7.41 27.90 -21.52
C LYS A 659 7.29 27.63 -20.02
N VAL A 660 8.11 28.28 -19.20
CA VAL A 660 8.06 28.18 -17.72
C VAL A 660 6.68 28.64 -17.21
N LEU A 661 6.22 29.81 -17.65
CA LEU A 661 4.90 30.33 -17.24
C LEU A 661 3.77 29.35 -17.61
N PHE A 662 3.79 28.88 -18.85
CA PHE A 662 2.77 27.93 -19.32
C PHE A 662 2.82 26.59 -18.54
N SER A 663 4.00 25.98 -18.40
CA SER A 663 4.15 24.73 -17.68
C SER A 663 3.71 24.85 -16.22
N SER A 664 4.04 25.96 -15.55
CA SER A 664 3.64 26.23 -14.16
C SER A 664 2.12 26.37 -14.03
N VAL A 665 1.49 27.22 -14.87
CA VAL A 665 0.04 27.43 -14.81
C VAL A 665 -0.73 26.14 -15.11
N VAL A 666 -0.30 25.38 -16.12
CA VAL A 666 -0.99 24.14 -16.51
C VAL A 666 -0.79 23.05 -15.46
N ALA A 667 0.44 22.81 -15.00
CA ALA A 667 0.69 21.73 -14.05
C ALA A 667 0.09 22.03 -12.67
N ILE A 668 0.32 23.22 -12.12
CA ILE A 668 -0.20 23.58 -10.80
C ILE A 668 -1.74 23.69 -10.84
N GLY A 669 -2.30 24.38 -11.83
CA GLY A 669 -3.74 24.52 -11.98
C GLY A 669 -4.45 23.18 -12.20
N SER A 670 -3.84 22.27 -12.99
CA SER A 670 -4.39 20.93 -13.20
C SER A 670 -4.31 20.05 -11.94
N ALA A 671 -3.22 20.10 -11.17
CA ALA A 671 -3.08 19.36 -9.93
C ALA A 671 -4.09 19.84 -8.86
N ILE A 672 -4.22 21.16 -8.70
CA ILE A 672 -5.24 21.75 -7.82
C ILE A 672 -6.65 21.35 -8.29
N GLY A 673 -6.90 21.34 -9.61
CA GLY A 673 -8.17 20.89 -10.17
C GLY A 673 -8.50 19.44 -9.80
N VAL A 674 -7.52 18.54 -9.79
CA VAL A 674 -7.69 17.14 -9.35
C VAL A 674 -7.99 17.07 -7.85
N PHE A 675 -7.31 17.85 -7.02
CA PHE A 675 -7.57 17.90 -5.58
C PHE A 675 -8.97 18.44 -5.28
N LEU A 676 -9.37 19.52 -5.92
CA LEU A 676 -10.73 20.06 -5.78
C LEU A 676 -11.79 19.05 -6.27
N PHE A 677 -11.50 18.33 -7.34
CA PHE A 677 -12.38 17.27 -7.82
C PHE A 677 -12.51 16.13 -6.81
N ALA A 678 -11.41 15.69 -6.16
CA ALA A 678 -11.45 14.68 -5.10
C ALA A 678 -12.30 15.15 -3.90
N VAL A 679 -12.11 16.40 -3.47
CA VAL A 679 -12.96 17.02 -2.41
C VAL A 679 -14.42 17.04 -2.82
N LEU A 680 -14.73 17.41 -4.07
CA LEU A 680 -16.09 17.46 -4.58
C LEU A 680 -16.74 16.07 -4.60
N VAL A 681 -16.01 15.05 -5.04
CA VAL A 681 -16.50 13.65 -5.03
C VAL A 681 -16.86 13.22 -3.61
N GLY A 682 -15.96 13.41 -2.63
CA GLY A 682 -16.23 13.07 -1.24
C GLY A 682 -17.39 13.87 -0.65
N THR A 683 -17.51 15.16 -1.01
CA THR A 683 -18.60 16.03 -0.55
C THR A 683 -19.97 15.60 -1.10
N VAL A 684 -20.05 15.27 -2.39
CA VAL A 684 -21.32 14.92 -3.06
C VAL A 684 -21.79 13.51 -2.66
N LEU A 685 -20.86 12.57 -2.51
CA LEU A 685 -21.20 11.16 -2.22
C LEU A 685 -21.31 10.86 -0.72
N ASN A 686 -20.76 11.71 0.16
CA ASN A 686 -20.86 11.57 1.60
C ASN A 686 -21.13 12.93 2.26
N ARG A 687 -20.07 13.67 2.65
CA ARG A 687 -20.14 14.96 3.34
C ARG A 687 -18.89 15.80 3.04
N PHE A 688 -18.97 17.12 3.28
CA PHE A 688 -17.82 17.99 3.09
C PHE A 688 -16.64 17.61 4.01
N GLY A 689 -16.95 17.18 5.23
CA GLY A 689 -15.98 16.85 6.28
C GLY A 689 -15.78 17.99 7.29
N ASP A 690 -15.08 17.67 8.37
CA ASP A 690 -14.98 18.56 9.52
C ASP A 690 -13.69 19.40 9.43
N TRP A 691 -13.86 20.71 9.37
CA TRP A 691 -12.75 21.67 9.36
C TRP A 691 -11.91 21.59 10.64
N MET A 692 -12.56 21.34 11.78
CA MET A 692 -11.97 21.29 13.11
C MET A 692 -11.39 19.92 13.48
N TYR A 693 -11.37 18.93 12.55
CA TYR A 693 -10.74 17.63 12.82
C TYR A 693 -9.29 17.82 13.29
N PRO A 694 -8.87 17.23 14.44
CA PRO A 694 -7.58 17.48 15.06
C PRO A 694 -6.44 16.72 14.36
N VAL A 695 -5.48 17.47 13.81
CA VAL A 695 -4.22 16.94 13.27
C VAL A 695 -3.10 17.21 14.27
N LEU A 696 -2.36 16.18 14.68
CA LEU A 696 -1.29 16.33 15.66
C LEU A 696 -0.13 17.14 15.07
N HIS A 697 0.28 18.20 15.79
CA HIS A 697 1.44 19.02 15.48
C HIS A 697 2.47 18.92 16.61
N TYR A 698 3.72 18.62 16.24
CA TYR A 698 4.82 18.46 17.18
C TYR A 698 5.61 19.75 17.38
N HIS A 699 6.17 19.94 18.57
CA HIS A 699 7.11 21.00 18.93
C HIS A 699 8.49 20.42 19.25
N SER A 700 9.55 21.17 18.93
CA SER A 700 10.92 20.75 19.23
C SER A 700 11.28 20.93 20.72
N LYS A 701 12.30 20.21 21.18
CA LYS A 701 12.86 20.43 22.52
C LYS A 701 13.34 21.86 22.74
N ARG A 702 13.86 22.51 21.69
CA ARG A 702 14.31 23.90 21.77
C ARG A 702 13.15 24.89 21.92
N GLU A 703 11.97 24.57 21.41
CA GLU A 703 10.75 25.40 21.60
C GLU A 703 10.19 25.22 23.00
N VAL A 704 10.09 23.99 23.49
CA VAL A 704 9.53 23.65 24.80
C VAL A 704 10.43 24.12 25.94
N GLN A 705 11.75 24.16 25.74
CA GLN A 705 12.78 24.58 26.72
C GLN A 705 12.68 23.86 28.07
N SER A 706 12.16 22.63 28.10
CA SER A 706 12.02 21.78 29.28
C SER A 706 12.90 20.54 29.20
N PHE A 707 13.62 20.24 30.31
CA PHE A 707 14.37 18.99 30.43
C PHE A 707 13.46 17.77 30.58
N ASP A 708 12.23 17.97 31.07
CA ASP A 708 11.26 16.88 31.28
C ASP A 708 10.61 16.41 29.98
N TYR A 709 10.74 17.19 28.89
CA TYR A 709 10.23 16.80 27.59
C TYR A 709 11.11 15.73 26.94
N THR A 710 10.74 14.47 27.14
CA THR A 710 11.45 13.30 26.57
C THR A 710 10.78 12.76 25.30
N GLY A 711 9.51 13.13 25.01
CA GLY A 711 8.69 12.54 23.96
C GLY A 711 8.09 11.17 24.31
N LEU A 712 8.36 10.64 25.52
CA LEU A 712 7.81 9.37 25.97
C LEU A 712 6.40 9.48 26.54
N ARG A 713 6.03 10.67 27.04
CA ARG A 713 4.71 11.05 27.53
C ARG A 713 4.24 12.34 26.89
N ALA A 714 2.94 12.57 26.83
CA ALA A 714 2.38 13.85 26.47
C ALA A 714 2.84 14.91 27.48
N PHE A 715 3.35 16.02 26.97
CA PHE A 715 3.87 17.13 27.77
C PHE A 715 3.20 18.42 27.30
N GLU A 716 2.75 19.23 28.23
CA GLU A 716 2.14 20.50 27.91
C GLU A 716 3.13 21.39 27.15
N GLY A 717 2.71 21.91 25.97
CA GLY A 717 3.57 22.64 25.05
C GLY A 717 4.46 21.78 24.14
N GLY A 718 4.53 20.45 24.32
CA GLY A 718 5.28 19.53 23.43
C GLY A 718 4.53 19.18 22.16
N TYR A 719 3.23 19.42 22.12
CA TYR A 719 2.36 19.23 20.95
C TYR A 719 1.12 20.14 21.07
N HIS A 720 0.40 20.27 19.96
CA HIS A 720 -0.97 20.81 19.95
C HIS A 720 -1.76 20.18 18.79
N PHE A 721 -3.08 20.30 18.84
CA PHE A 721 -3.91 19.92 17.70
C PHE A 721 -4.14 21.12 16.78
N MET A 722 -3.78 20.91 15.51
CA MET A 722 -4.06 21.86 14.43
C MET A 722 -5.36 21.46 13.75
N PRO A 723 -6.33 22.39 13.51
CA PRO A 723 -7.50 22.10 12.70
C PRO A 723 -7.12 21.59 11.31
N LEU A 724 -7.83 20.58 10.81
CA LEU A 724 -7.59 19.97 9.48
C LEU A 724 -7.60 21.01 8.36
N GLY A 725 -8.52 21.97 8.41
CA GLY A 725 -8.59 23.05 7.43
C GLY A 725 -7.33 23.89 7.36
N GLU A 726 -6.74 24.22 8.52
CA GLU A 726 -5.47 24.95 8.62
C GLU A 726 -4.31 24.13 8.05
N PHE A 727 -4.24 22.84 8.41
CA PHE A 727 -3.25 21.90 7.83
C PHE A 727 -3.33 21.90 6.30
N LEU A 728 -4.54 21.75 5.74
CA LEU A 728 -4.74 21.67 4.29
C LEU A 728 -4.37 22.97 3.57
N LEU A 729 -4.70 24.14 4.14
CA LEU A 729 -4.30 25.42 3.57
C LEU A 729 -2.78 25.58 3.56
N LYS A 730 -2.10 25.26 4.66
CA LYS A 730 -0.64 25.30 4.75
C LYS A 730 0.01 24.30 3.78
N ALA A 731 -0.53 23.09 3.68
CA ALA A 731 -0.05 22.05 2.79
C ALA A 731 -0.22 22.43 1.31
N LEU A 732 -1.38 22.99 0.91
CA LEU A 732 -1.61 23.46 -0.46
C LEU A 732 -0.70 24.63 -0.84
N PHE A 733 -0.46 25.57 0.08
CA PHE A 733 0.43 26.69 -0.17
C PHE A 733 1.88 26.22 -0.40
N LEU A 734 2.37 25.35 0.47
CA LEU A 734 3.70 24.76 0.33
C LEU A 734 3.80 23.91 -0.94
N TYR A 735 2.73 23.16 -1.29
CA TYR A 735 2.67 22.36 -2.53
C TYR A 735 2.86 23.22 -3.79
N VAL A 736 2.23 24.38 -3.86
CA VAL A 736 2.41 25.31 -4.99
C VAL A 736 3.86 25.75 -5.11
N CYS A 737 4.53 26.07 -3.99
CA CYS A 737 5.93 26.47 -3.97
C CYS A 737 6.86 25.32 -4.41
N VAL A 738 6.64 24.10 -3.92
CA VAL A 738 7.39 22.89 -4.32
C VAL A 738 7.20 22.58 -5.80
N ALA A 739 5.96 22.62 -6.28
CA ALA A 739 5.64 22.37 -7.69
C ALA A 739 6.32 23.39 -8.61
N LEU A 740 6.29 24.68 -8.25
CA LEU A 740 6.97 25.73 -9.00
C LEU A 740 8.49 25.50 -9.05
N PHE A 741 9.10 25.21 -7.92
CA PHE A 741 10.54 24.94 -7.82
C PHE A 741 10.95 23.75 -8.71
N LEU A 742 10.24 22.62 -8.62
CA LEU A 742 10.57 21.42 -9.42
C LEU A 742 10.34 21.63 -10.93
N LEU A 743 9.31 22.37 -11.32
CA LEU A 743 9.06 22.72 -12.71
C LEU A 743 10.14 23.64 -13.27
N VAL A 744 10.57 24.65 -12.53
CA VAL A 744 11.64 25.54 -12.94
C VAL A 744 12.96 24.78 -13.02
N LEU A 745 13.30 23.95 -12.04
CA LEU A 745 14.49 23.09 -12.07
C LEU A 745 14.51 22.22 -13.33
N THR A 746 13.41 21.56 -13.64
CA THR A 746 13.30 20.71 -14.85
C THR A 746 13.47 21.51 -16.13
N ASN A 747 12.84 22.69 -16.24
CA ASN A 747 12.98 23.56 -17.40
C ASN A 747 14.40 24.10 -17.57
N VAL A 748 15.09 24.42 -16.47
CA VAL A 748 16.51 24.88 -16.48
C VAL A 748 17.44 23.77 -16.96
N LEU A 749 17.28 22.55 -16.41
CA LEU A 749 18.05 21.38 -16.89
C LEU A 749 17.78 21.10 -18.37
N GLY A 750 16.55 21.34 -18.86
CA GLY A 750 16.17 21.22 -20.26
C GLY A 750 16.87 22.19 -21.21
N ILE A 751 17.50 23.29 -20.71
CA ILE A 751 18.36 24.17 -21.52
C ILE A 751 19.65 23.45 -21.93
N PHE A 752 20.27 22.72 -20.99
CA PHE A 752 21.57 22.12 -21.16
C PHE A 752 21.50 20.71 -21.75
N ILE A 753 20.44 19.95 -21.46
CA ILE A 753 20.28 18.53 -21.80
C ILE A 753 19.31 18.36 -22.97
N ARG A 754 19.72 17.57 -24.00
CA ARG A 754 18.93 17.38 -25.23
C ARG A 754 17.81 16.34 -25.07
N GLN A 755 17.97 15.34 -24.20
CA GLN A 755 17.05 14.22 -24.06
C GLN A 755 16.08 14.45 -22.89
N PRO A 756 14.74 14.52 -23.10
CA PRO A 756 13.76 14.76 -22.05
C PRO A 756 13.83 13.73 -20.91
N LEU A 757 14.03 12.45 -21.25
CA LEU A 757 14.09 11.38 -20.24
C LEU A 757 15.24 11.61 -19.24
N VAL A 758 16.41 12.04 -19.74
CA VAL A 758 17.58 12.35 -18.90
C VAL A 758 17.30 13.56 -18.01
N VAL A 759 16.59 14.57 -18.53
CA VAL A 759 16.16 15.74 -17.74
C VAL A 759 15.31 15.30 -16.55
N TYR A 760 14.29 14.47 -16.78
CA TYR A 760 13.40 13.99 -15.70
C TYR A 760 14.16 13.11 -14.70
N ALA A 761 14.99 12.18 -15.17
CA ALA A 761 15.80 11.33 -14.30
C ALA A 761 16.74 12.16 -13.43
N LEU A 762 17.41 13.17 -14.01
CA LEU A 762 18.33 14.04 -13.29
C LEU A 762 17.58 14.95 -12.29
N THR A 763 16.38 15.47 -12.65
CA THR A 763 15.55 16.23 -11.73
C THR A 763 15.18 15.38 -10.51
N GLY A 764 14.75 14.12 -10.73
CA GLY A 764 14.44 13.18 -9.65
C GLY A 764 15.68 12.88 -8.78
N LEU A 765 16.83 12.59 -9.41
CA LEU A 765 18.08 12.31 -8.70
C LEU A 765 18.53 13.50 -7.84
N ILE A 766 18.51 14.72 -8.39
CA ILE A 766 18.88 15.95 -7.65
C ILE A 766 17.91 16.17 -6.47
N SER A 767 16.61 15.92 -6.68
CA SER A 767 15.62 16.11 -5.62
C SER A 767 15.80 15.12 -4.48
N VAL A 768 16.02 13.84 -4.79
CA VAL A 768 16.26 12.79 -3.78
C VAL A 768 17.62 13.02 -3.08
N ALA A 769 18.69 13.26 -3.83
CA ALA A 769 20.01 13.51 -3.24
C ALA A 769 19.98 14.78 -2.37
N GLY A 770 19.33 15.86 -2.84
CA GLY A 770 19.17 17.09 -2.10
C GLY A 770 18.40 16.90 -0.80
N TYR A 771 17.31 16.09 -0.83
CA TYR A 771 16.55 15.74 0.37
C TYR A 771 17.40 14.95 1.39
N LEU A 772 18.11 13.92 0.94
CA LEU A 772 18.98 13.11 1.81
C LEU A 772 20.15 13.93 2.40
N LEU A 773 20.74 14.82 1.61
CA LEU A 773 21.79 15.72 2.08
C LEU A 773 21.26 16.75 3.09
N SER A 774 20.00 17.21 2.96
CA SER A 774 19.40 18.16 3.88
C SER A 774 19.38 17.66 5.33
N TRP A 775 19.23 16.34 5.53
CA TRP A 775 19.25 15.70 6.86
C TRP A 775 20.65 15.73 7.54
N LYS A 776 21.71 15.98 6.76
CA LYS A 776 23.10 16.06 7.28
C LYS A 776 23.56 17.51 7.53
N LEU A 777 22.68 18.50 7.29
CA LEU A 777 23.01 19.92 7.47
C LEU A 777 22.71 20.44 8.88
N ASP A 778 22.13 19.61 9.74
CA ASP A 778 21.77 19.94 11.14
C ASP A 778 21.13 21.34 11.27
N ASP A 779 21.77 22.26 11.97
CA ASP A 779 21.29 23.64 12.18
C ASP A 779 21.11 24.48 10.90
N PHE A 780 21.67 24.06 9.76
CA PHE A 780 21.51 24.72 8.47
C PHE A 780 20.45 24.08 7.57
N ALA A 781 19.78 23.03 8.01
CA ALA A 781 18.79 22.28 7.22
C ALA A 781 17.63 23.17 6.72
N GLN A 782 17.22 24.20 7.48
CA GLN A 782 16.16 25.15 7.10
C GLN A 782 16.46 25.93 5.80
N TYR A 783 17.72 26.04 5.39
CA TYR A 783 18.09 26.75 4.15
C TYR A 783 18.04 25.86 2.90
N SER A 784 17.86 24.56 3.06
CA SER A 784 17.73 23.63 1.93
C SER A 784 16.33 23.63 1.33
N PRO A 785 16.13 24.00 0.05
CA PRO A 785 14.81 23.93 -0.58
C PRO A 785 14.29 22.49 -0.73
N PHE A 786 15.18 21.49 -0.75
CA PHE A 786 14.82 20.10 -0.91
C PHE A 786 14.19 19.48 0.34
N LEU A 787 14.46 20.02 1.54
CA LEU A 787 13.85 19.58 2.79
C LEU A 787 12.32 19.71 2.75
N TYR A 788 11.83 20.78 2.16
CA TYR A 788 10.41 21.15 2.10
C TYR A 788 9.59 20.36 1.07
N VAL A 789 10.19 19.45 0.34
CA VAL A 789 9.49 18.53 -0.57
C VAL A 789 8.59 17.55 0.22
N ASN A 790 8.94 17.24 1.47
CA ASN A 790 8.12 16.45 2.37
C ASN A 790 7.07 17.29 3.09
N ILE A 791 6.03 17.66 2.36
CA ILE A 791 5.00 18.61 2.79
C ILE A 791 4.32 18.20 4.11
N PRO A 792 3.74 16.99 4.27
CA PRO A 792 3.02 16.65 5.49
C PRO A 792 3.89 16.72 6.73
N LYS A 793 5.15 16.25 6.67
CA LYS A 793 6.08 16.26 7.80
C LYS A 793 6.66 17.64 8.15
N ILE A 794 6.56 18.60 7.25
CA ILE A 794 6.86 20.02 7.54
C ILE A 794 5.66 20.68 8.23
N VAL A 795 4.44 20.44 7.71
CA VAL A 795 3.23 21.10 8.22
C VAL A 795 2.86 20.60 9.61
N ASN A 796 3.04 19.29 9.89
CA ASN A 796 2.76 18.71 11.22
C ASN A 796 3.92 18.84 12.23
N GLY A 797 5.05 19.46 11.86
CA GLY A 797 6.19 19.67 12.75
C GLY A 797 7.10 18.46 13.00
N GLU A 798 6.88 17.30 12.35
CA GLU A 798 7.73 16.10 12.52
C GLU A 798 9.21 16.40 12.21
N ILE A 799 9.51 17.03 11.06
CA ILE A 799 10.90 17.32 10.65
C ILE A 799 11.55 18.33 11.59
N LEU A 800 10.80 19.36 12.01
CA LEU A 800 11.23 20.35 12.98
C LEU A 800 11.67 19.68 14.30
N THR A 801 10.89 18.70 14.78
CA THR A 801 11.18 17.98 16.02
C THR A 801 12.34 17.01 15.87
N LEU A 802 12.39 16.23 14.77
CA LEU A 802 13.46 15.27 14.51
C LEU A 802 14.82 15.93 14.34
N LEU A 803 14.89 17.10 13.70
CA LEU A 803 16.12 17.90 13.57
C LEU A 803 16.34 18.85 14.73
N ASN A 804 15.41 18.91 15.70
CA ASN A 804 15.41 19.84 16.83
C ASN A 804 15.71 21.30 16.43
N ASN A 805 15.13 21.75 15.30
CA ASN A 805 15.39 23.04 14.68
C ASN A 805 14.08 23.85 14.50
N PRO A 806 13.77 24.81 15.41
CA PRO A 806 12.52 25.58 15.39
C PRO A 806 12.38 26.54 14.20
N ALA A 807 13.47 26.81 13.47
CA ALA A 807 13.41 27.66 12.29
C ALA A 807 12.74 26.98 11.07
N ILE A 808 12.57 25.66 11.10
CA ILE A 808 11.89 24.91 10.05
C ILE A 808 10.38 25.13 10.18
N SER A 809 9.82 25.90 9.25
CA SER A 809 8.41 26.22 9.19
C SER A 809 7.90 26.27 7.75
N VAL A 810 6.58 26.25 7.56
CA VAL A 810 5.97 26.41 6.23
C VAL A 810 6.37 27.75 5.60
N TYR A 811 6.42 28.83 6.36
CA TYR A 811 6.78 30.16 5.86
C TYR A 811 8.24 30.21 5.41
N MET A 812 9.15 29.64 6.22
CA MET A 812 10.57 29.54 5.87
C MET A 812 10.75 28.66 4.60
N GLY A 813 10.00 27.56 4.52
CA GLY A 813 10.01 26.68 3.35
C GLY A 813 9.58 27.39 2.08
N CYS A 814 8.50 28.15 2.11
CA CYS A 814 8.05 28.92 0.95
C CYS A 814 9.08 30.00 0.56
N ALA A 815 9.68 30.71 1.53
CA ALA A 815 10.72 31.70 1.26
C ALA A 815 11.95 31.06 0.57
N MET A 816 12.43 29.91 1.06
CA MET A 816 13.56 29.20 0.50
C MET A 816 13.26 28.62 -0.89
N LEU A 817 12.07 28.04 -1.11
CA LEU A 817 11.65 27.52 -2.41
C LEU A 817 11.51 28.62 -3.46
N ILE A 818 10.92 29.76 -3.08
CA ILE A 818 10.79 30.93 -3.97
C ILE A 818 12.19 31.51 -4.28
N GLY A 819 13.05 31.67 -3.26
CA GLY A 819 14.44 32.13 -3.44
C GLY A 819 15.23 31.22 -4.38
N ALA A 820 15.16 29.89 -4.18
CA ALA A 820 15.80 28.91 -5.05
C ALA A 820 15.22 28.96 -6.49
N THR A 821 13.91 29.16 -6.63
CA THR A 821 13.26 29.32 -7.94
C THR A 821 13.80 30.56 -8.69
N VAL A 822 13.87 31.69 -8.01
CA VAL A 822 14.45 32.95 -8.58
C VAL A 822 15.90 32.74 -8.95
N PHE A 823 16.70 32.10 -8.10
CA PHE A 823 18.09 31.76 -8.38
C PHE A 823 18.25 30.89 -9.63
N LEU A 824 17.44 29.87 -9.80
CA LEU A 824 17.41 29.01 -10.98
C LEU A 824 17.03 29.81 -12.26
N LEU A 825 16.07 30.73 -12.17
CA LEU A 825 15.72 31.61 -13.28
C LEU A 825 16.87 32.54 -13.68
N VAL A 826 17.65 33.04 -12.72
CA VAL A 826 18.87 33.81 -12.99
C VAL A 826 19.92 32.96 -13.69
N ILE A 827 20.14 31.70 -13.25
CA ILE A 827 21.05 30.77 -13.94
C ILE A 827 20.59 30.53 -15.38
N ALA A 828 19.29 30.34 -15.61
CA ALA A 828 18.75 30.17 -16.95
C ALA A 828 18.99 31.40 -17.83
N TYR A 829 18.76 32.60 -17.27
CA TYR A 829 18.98 33.87 -17.99
C TYR A 829 20.43 34.03 -18.39
N VAL A 830 21.37 33.75 -17.51
CA VAL A 830 22.82 33.77 -17.76
C VAL A 830 23.19 32.69 -18.79
N GLY A 831 22.76 31.43 -18.58
CA GLY A 831 23.04 30.31 -19.48
C GLY A 831 22.60 30.57 -20.94
N LEU A 832 21.41 31.13 -21.14
CA LEU A 832 20.90 31.52 -22.47
C LEU A 832 21.68 32.69 -23.10
N SER A 833 22.41 33.46 -22.28
CA SER A 833 23.31 34.54 -22.75
C SER A 833 24.63 33.98 -23.22
N PHE A 834 25.24 33.05 -22.47
CA PHE A 834 26.52 32.43 -22.80
C PHE A 834 26.43 31.55 -24.06
N GLU A 835 25.31 30.88 -24.35
CA GLU A 835 25.15 30.10 -25.59
C GLU A 835 25.40 30.97 -26.85
N LYS A 836 24.95 32.23 -26.83
CA LYS A 836 25.23 33.19 -27.91
C LYS A 836 26.75 33.52 -28.06
N TRP A 837 27.48 33.52 -26.95
CA TRP A 837 28.88 33.84 -26.92
C TRP A 837 29.75 32.69 -27.46
N PHE A 838 29.45 31.44 -27.10
CA PHE A 838 30.14 30.23 -27.61
C PHE A 838 29.87 30.00 -29.11
N VAL A 839 28.64 30.19 -29.57
CA VAL A 839 28.27 30.05 -31.00
C VAL A 839 28.98 31.13 -31.85
N LYS A 840 29.17 32.34 -31.35
CA LYS A 840 29.96 33.37 -32.04
C LYS A 840 31.47 32.99 -32.14
N ARG A 841 32.07 32.42 -31.11
CA ARG A 841 33.47 31.97 -31.13
C ARG A 841 33.68 30.72 -32.00
N GLY A 842 32.79 29.76 -31.98
CA GLY A 842 32.86 28.56 -32.82
C GLY A 842 32.77 28.87 -34.32
N LYS A 843 32.01 29.90 -34.72
CA LYS A 843 31.98 30.36 -36.13
C LYS A 843 33.21 31.17 -36.58
N SER A 844 33.92 31.79 -35.66
CA SER A 844 35.20 32.50 -35.99
C SER A 844 36.38 31.53 -36.15
N VAL A 845 36.28 30.29 -35.65
CA VAL A 845 37.33 29.27 -35.85
C VAL A 845 37.11 28.42 -37.11
N THR A 846 35.90 28.32 -37.64
CA THR A 846 35.58 27.57 -38.88
C THR A 846 35.72 28.41 -40.17
N VAL A 847 36.05 29.68 -40.07
CA VAL A 847 36.38 30.55 -41.24
C VAL A 847 37.91 30.77 -41.40
N ALA A 848 38.70 30.16 -40.53
CA ALA A 848 40.18 30.28 -40.55
C ALA A 848 40.90 28.93 -40.81
N VAL A 849 40.20 27.92 -41.42
CA VAL A 849 40.86 26.70 -41.93
C VAL A 849 40.45 26.50 -43.40
#